data_6ba9cff080dbc6bfe4a046da93523b7d
#
_entry.id   6ba9cff080dbc6bfe4a046da93523b7d
#
_cell.length_a   1.000
_cell.length_b   1.000
_cell.length_c   1.000
_cell.angle_alpha   90.00
_cell.angle_beta   90.00
_cell.angle_gamma   90.00
#
_symmetry.space_group_name_H-M   'P 1'
#
loop_
_entity.id
_entity.type
_entity.pdbx_description
1 polymer ?
#
loop_
_entity_poly.entity_id
_entity_poly.type
_entity_poly.pdbx_seq_one_letter_code
_entity_poly.pdbx_strand_id
1 'polypeptide(L)'
;MSEGPSEQYFVELKEIENKLNNNLLKYLKNGDFPETNKNLRMDVYNFVQNWGNKDEEAEDLYKYFNKVITEYSKEFGNQLKDKTSSEIIDDLIERSNRMDFLIKFMSEAFSYINFYYIKFRKCPKLERSALTIYRENLFMPFQNEITTEVNKLLKEDRNGGHEHRSKIKKALYIMKIMDLPNPKLEREKNAIIWINQEDKENINENTEPVTTPVQDYWYNYFEKDTEQFVVNKAKKDIQNRSTPEYVLEELKFLDEEDERQKELLNPIFLERLNAVIYREIIGKYMVELVDMDTGVKNMLENNKYEELTNLYSLFKFYEPSLHEISRIFRAYIENRGNALRSNKEIFKDPKKMVPQLIDLQKEINTLVLKCFKNNGILQKAKNKAFNEFMKSDYYSKQLAYYLDYCMRAGFKGKSQEVVESTLDDIIALFKNLNTKYVFQQETEKKMSDRLIKDSTLSINNEKIFISKLKQESDISLVSKMSGMMSDLETNKKESEAYKNSYSKGSPNGIKFVVQVISNNAWEVGKKHILEIELPPLFKSCIDDFESYYLKKYQEQKLIWHLDFSKVEIQYLYLKNKNISVSTLPQILILLKLEQLGKASIKTIAEEYKCSIDLIKDNIVGLIYNINFNPKGDNSKGVVLCTTNKTQEFIDTDEFEINAKFISVKQKFITIPMIKKKTEQQLNEEEKASAKEYQRYEGYLIQSALIRIMKSRIGQVTSHNWLVSESIKQIDRLKAQPQQIKENIEKLIEKNCIKRDEKNKGCYEYVA
;
A
#
# COMPACT_ATOMS: atom_id res chain seq x y z
N MET A 1 64.06 49.79 27.24
CA MET A 1 65.13 48.79 27.31
C MET A 1 64.60 47.73 28.24
N SER A 2 64.14 46.60 27.73
CA SER A 2 63.76 45.47 28.57
C SER A 2 65.01 44.80 29.05
N GLU A 3 65.25 44.85 30.34
CA GLU A 3 66.27 43.99 30.93
C GLU A 3 65.94 42.54 30.54
N GLY A 4 67.02 41.85 30.03
CA GLY A 4 66.85 40.44 29.69
C GLY A 4 66.50 39.58 30.88
N PRO A 5 65.99 38.37 30.68
CA PRO A 5 65.59 37.51 31.79
C PRO A 5 66.71 37.32 32.81
N SER A 6 66.42 37.42 34.12
CA SER A 6 67.40 37.33 35.19
C SER A 6 68.02 35.93 35.29
N GLU A 7 69.28 35.83 35.84
CA GLU A 7 69.89 34.52 36.07
C GLU A 7 68.97 33.55 36.83
N GLN A 8 68.14 34.05 37.72
CA GLN A 8 67.18 33.29 38.51
C GLN A 8 66.08 32.67 37.63
N TYR A 9 65.64 33.36 36.58
CA TYR A 9 64.70 32.80 35.59
C TYR A 9 65.23 31.53 34.95
N PHE A 10 66.46 31.56 34.46
CA PHE A 10 67.06 30.39 33.82
C PHE A 10 67.31 29.23 34.78
N VAL A 11 67.54 29.50 36.06
CA VAL A 11 67.67 28.45 37.11
C VAL A 11 66.35 27.77 37.36
N GLU A 12 65.28 28.52 37.58
CA GLU A 12 63.92 27.96 37.81
C GLU A 12 63.42 27.21 36.58
N LEU A 13 63.62 27.75 35.37
CA LEU A 13 63.25 27.06 34.14
C LEU A 13 64.00 25.72 34.01
N LYS A 14 65.33 25.70 34.23
CA LYS A 14 66.12 24.46 34.22
C LYS A 14 65.68 23.44 35.28
N GLU A 15 65.25 23.87 36.46
CA GLU A 15 64.73 22.95 37.47
C GLU A 15 63.44 22.27 37.01
N ILE A 16 62.52 23.01 36.40
CA ILE A 16 61.31 22.46 35.83
C ILE A 16 61.63 21.54 34.67
N GLU A 17 62.49 21.95 33.75
CA GLU A 17 63.00 21.15 32.65
C GLU A 17 63.62 19.82 33.10
N ASN A 18 64.46 19.84 34.17
CA ASN A 18 65.06 18.64 34.72
C ASN A 18 64.03 17.73 35.38
N LYS A 19 63.05 18.27 36.08
CA LYS A 19 61.92 17.48 36.65
C LYS A 19 61.08 16.87 35.55
N LEU A 20 60.83 17.59 34.47
CA LEU A 20 60.14 17.08 33.30
C LEU A 20 60.93 15.94 32.65
N ASN A 21 62.19 16.16 32.35
CA ASN A 21 63.07 15.16 31.73
C ASN A 21 63.17 13.88 32.58
N ASN A 22 63.42 14.00 33.87
CA ASN A 22 63.57 12.85 34.76
C ASN A 22 62.26 12.04 34.93
N ASN A 23 61.12 12.70 35.01
CA ASN A 23 59.85 12.02 35.19
C ASN A 23 59.23 11.55 33.87
N LEU A 24 59.26 12.40 32.84
CA LEU A 24 58.62 12.16 31.57
C LEU A 24 59.34 11.14 30.70
N LEU A 25 60.65 11.34 30.52
CA LEU A 25 61.45 10.42 29.68
C LEU A 25 61.61 9.07 30.32
N LYS A 26 61.72 8.99 31.71
CA LYS A 26 61.78 7.74 32.43
C LYS A 26 60.49 6.95 32.27
N TYR A 27 59.35 7.62 32.38
CA TYR A 27 58.03 6.97 32.18
C TYR A 27 57.86 6.52 30.71
N LEU A 28 58.17 7.37 29.73
CA LEU A 28 58.05 7.01 28.34
C LEU A 28 58.97 5.87 27.94
N LYS A 29 60.20 5.79 28.46
CA LYS A 29 61.17 4.74 28.15
C LYS A 29 60.90 3.44 28.93
N ASN A 30 60.69 3.51 30.22
CA ASN A 30 60.67 2.34 31.09
C ASN A 30 59.27 1.97 31.63
N GLY A 31 58.26 2.84 31.52
CA GLY A 31 56.94 2.65 32.13
C GLY A 31 56.88 2.91 33.61
N ASP A 32 57.95 3.42 34.24
CA ASP A 32 57.99 3.72 35.67
C ASP A 32 57.13 4.93 36.01
N PHE A 33 56.17 4.79 36.90
CA PHE A 33 55.27 5.89 37.26
C PHE A 33 56.04 7.06 37.94
N PRO A 34 55.82 8.32 37.48
CA PRO A 34 56.47 9.47 38.11
C PRO A 34 55.97 9.70 39.52
N GLU A 35 56.86 9.90 40.47
CA GLU A 35 56.53 10.26 41.85
C GLU A 35 55.88 11.65 41.89
N THR A 36 54.61 11.67 42.32
CA THR A 36 53.77 12.81 42.72
C THR A 36 53.71 14.07 41.84
N ASN A 37 52.58 14.20 41.19
CA ASN A 37 52.18 15.31 40.27
C ASN A 37 51.95 16.67 40.98
N LYS A 38 51.70 16.68 42.28
CA LYS A 38 51.33 17.91 43.01
C LYS A 38 52.42 18.95 43.00
N ASN A 39 53.70 18.56 43.12
CA ASN A 39 54.84 19.47 43.15
C ASN A 39 55.09 20.12 41.78
N LEU A 40 55.03 19.35 40.70
CA LEU A 40 55.27 19.90 39.35
C LEU A 40 54.18 20.91 38.92
N ARG A 41 52.94 20.70 39.27
CA ARG A 41 51.85 21.65 39.01
C ARG A 41 52.05 22.98 39.77
N MET A 42 52.51 22.93 40.99
CA MET A 42 52.79 24.11 41.77
C MET A 42 54.05 24.83 41.27
N ASP A 43 55.08 24.10 40.86
CA ASP A 43 56.31 24.70 40.31
C ASP A 43 56.00 25.44 38.98
N VAL A 44 55.23 24.84 38.08
CA VAL A 44 54.76 25.47 36.85
C VAL A 44 53.87 26.69 37.12
N TYR A 45 52.97 26.57 38.13
CA TYR A 45 52.14 27.70 38.53
C TYR A 45 52.98 28.85 39.07
N ASN A 46 53.89 28.55 40.02
CA ASN A 46 54.77 29.56 40.63
C ASN A 46 55.69 30.23 39.60
N PHE A 47 56.26 29.44 38.68
CA PHE A 47 57.11 29.98 37.62
C PHE A 47 56.36 30.99 36.74
N VAL A 48 55.15 30.64 36.26
CA VAL A 48 54.32 31.52 35.45
C VAL A 48 53.80 32.74 36.22
N GLN A 49 53.62 32.63 37.55
CA GLN A 49 53.24 33.76 38.41
C GLN A 49 54.36 34.71 38.77
N ASN A 50 55.58 34.20 39.01
CA ASN A 50 56.72 34.99 39.49
C ASN A 50 57.32 35.93 38.46
N TRP A 51 57.26 35.56 37.21
CA TRP A 51 58.00 36.22 36.14
C TRP A 51 57.15 37.16 35.26
N GLY A 52 56.18 37.84 35.76
CA GLY A 52 55.47 39.05 35.34
C GLY A 52 55.07 39.27 33.86
N ASN A 53 55.83 38.79 32.93
CA ASN A 53 55.54 38.80 31.47
C ASN A 53 55.06 37.42 31.02
N LYS A 54 53.87 37.11 31.41
CA LYS A 54 53.24 35.78 31.35
C LYS A 54 53.20 35.09 30.00
N ASP A 55 53.53 35.79 28.94
CA ASP A 55 53.41 35.24 27.55
C ASP A 55 54.73 34.60 27.07
N GLU A 56 55.89 35.13 27.45
CA GLU A 56 57.18 34.61 26.97
C GLU A 56 57.62 33.35 27.74
N GLU A 57 57.44 33.35 29.03
CA GLU A 57 57.81 32.21 29.89
C GLU A 57 56.92 30.98 29.67
N ALA A 58 55.63 31.20 29.44
CA ALA A 58 54.71 30.12 29.05
C ALA A 58 55.08 29.56 27.67
N GLU A 59 55.59 30.39 26.73
CA GLU A 59 56.06 29.96 25.42
C GLU A 59 57.29 29.06 25.50
N ASP A 60 58.23 29.36 26.39
CA ASP A 60 59.44 28.55 26.57
C ASP A 60 59.11 27.15 27.12
N LEU A 61 58.23 27.07 28.11
CA LEU A 61 57.74 25.77 28.60
C LEU A 61 56.94 24.99 27.56
N TYR A 62 56.14 25.67 26.76
CA TYR A 62 55.39 25.04 25.67
C TYR A 62 56.35 24.51 24.58
N LYS A 63 57.35 25.28 24.17
CA LYS A 63 58.40 24.87 23.22
C LYS A 63 59.22 23.71 23.73
N TYR A 64 59.60 23.77 25.01
CA TYR A 64 60.36 22.71 25.66
C TYR A 64 59.61 21.39 25.70
N PHE A 65 58.31 21.42 26.08
CA PHE A 65 57.46 20.23 26.04
C PHE A 65 57.41 19.61 24.65
N ASN A 66 57.14 20.41 23.64
CA ASN A 66 57.13 19.95 22.26
C ASN A 66 58.46 19.36 21.76
N LYS A 67 59.56 19.95 22.19
CA LYS A 67 60.91 19.45 21.91
C LYS A 67 61.14 18.07 22.50
N VAL A 68 60.81 17.87 23.79
CA VAL A 68 60.94 16.57 24.46
C VAL A 68 60.09 15.47 23.79
N ILE A 69 58.85 15.76 23.48
CA ILE A 69 57.99 14.80 22.77
C ILE A 69 58.54 14.50 21.35
N THR A 70 59.07 15.49 20.65
CA THR A 70 59.67 15.30 19.33
C THR A 70 60.92 14.41 19.38
N GLU A 71 61.82 14.66 20.32
CA GLU A 71 63.05 13.85 20.49
C GLU A 71 62.71 12.42 20.85
N TYR A 72 61.77 12.19 21.78
CA TYR A 72 61.29 10.87 22.14
C TYR A 72 60.67 10.15 20.95
N SER A 73 59.74 10.83 20.22
CA SER A 73 59.02 10.25 19.09
C SER A 73 60.00 9.85 17.95
N LYS A 74 61.03 10.67 17.69
CA LYS A 74 62.08 10.35 16.69
C LYS A 74 62.96 9.17 17.11
N GLU A 75 63.42 9.14 18.39
CA GLU A 75 64.18 8.03 18.92
C GLU A 75 63.41 6.71 18.80
N PHE A 76 62.17 6.73 19.19
CA PHE A 76 61.32 5.55 19.08
C PHE A 76 61.01 5.16 17.61
N GLY A 77 60.71 6.11 16.73
CA GLY A 77 60.54 5.84 15.32
C GLY A 77 61.76 5.14 14.66
N ASN A 78 62.95 5.52 15.12
CA ASN A 78 64.17 4.82 14.63
C ASN A 78 64.28 3.38 15.14
N GLN A 79 63.80 3.09 16.37
CA GLN A 79 63.75 1.70 16.93
C GLN A 79 62.75 0.80 16.21
N LEU A 80 61.70 1.35 15.58
CA LEU A 80 60.69 0.60 14.85
C LEU A 80 61.13 0.17 13.46
N LYS A 81 62.15 0.81 12.85
CA LYS A 81 62.57 0.55 11.46
C LYS A 81 63.02 -0.87 11.19
N ASP A 82 63.58 -1.54 12.20
CA ASP A 82 64.11 -2.90 12.05
C ASP A 82 63.14 -3.98 12.54
N LYS A 83 61.88 -3.62 12.87
CA LYS A 83 60.85 -4.54 13.42
C LYS A 83 59.89 -5.03 12.36
N THR A 84 59.30 -6.19 12.61
CA THR A 84 58.22 -6.74 11.79
C THR A 84 56.90 -5.98 12.02
N SER A 85 56.01 -5.99 11.04
CA SER A 85 54.70 -5.30 11.12
C SER A 85 53.87 -5.67 12.37
N SER A 86 53.95 -6.93 12.82
CA SER A 86 53.26 -7.37 14.04
C SER A 86 53.87 -6.80 15.29
N GLU A 87 55.22 -6.74 15.37
CA GLU A 87 55.94 -6.17 16.49
C GLU A 87 55.78 -4.64 16.55
N ILE A 88 55.68 -3.99 15.39
CA ILE A 88 55.37 -2.55 15.30
C ILE A 88 54.03 -2.24 15.97
N ILE A 89 53.00 -3.03 15.67
CA ILE A 89 51.66 -2.83 16.29
C ILE A 89 51.69 -3.08 17.81
N ASP A 90 52.38 -4.12 18.26
CA ASP A 90 52.47 -4.45 19.70
C ASP A 90 53.19 -3.32 20.47
N ASP A 91 54.30 -2.82 19.94
CA ASP A 91 55.00 -1.72 20.54
C ASP A 91 54.18 -0.40 20.49
N LEU A 92 53.51 -0.13 19.40
CA LEU A 92 52.63 1.04 19.29
C LEU A 92 51.48 0.98 20.29
N ILE A 93 50.84 -0.18 20.50
CA ILE A 93 49.78 -0.36 21.47
C ILE A 93 50.30 -0.12 22.91
N GLU A 94 51.45 -0.70 23.27
CA GLU A 94 52.03 -0.51 24.60
C GLU A 94 52.38 0.95 24.85
N ARG A 95 53.01 1.59 23.89
CA ARG A 95 53.44 2.99 24.06
C ARG A 95 52.32 4.01 23.87
N SER A 96 51.26 3.69 23.15
CA SER A 96 50.04 4.52 23.10
C SER A 96 49.35 4.56 24.48
N ASN A 97 49.32 3.48 25.22
CA ASN A 97 48.80 3.49 26.60
C ASN A 97 49.66 4.38 27.50
N ARG A 98 50.96 4.36 27.32
CA ARG A 98 51.89 5.28 28.05
C ARG A 98 51.68 6.75 27.64
N MET A 99 51.43 7.00 26.35
CA MET A 99 51.18 8.35 25.86
C MET A 99 49.84 8.91 26.36
N ASP A 100 48.75 8.10 26.37
CA ASP A 100 47.47 8.52 26.93
C ASP A 100 47.59 8.93 28.42
N PHE A 101 48.32 8.15 29.22
CA PHE A 101 48.62 8.50 30.60
C PHE A 101 49.44 9.80 30.70
N LEU A 102 50.46 9.94 29.86
CA LEU A 102 51.28 11.13 29.81
C LEU A 102 50.48 12.38 29.48
N ILE A 103 49.61 12.29 28.46
CA ILE A 103 48.74 13.40 28.06
C ILE A 103 47.87 13.88 29.18
N LYS A 104 47.24 12.94 29.94
CA LYS A 104 46.43 13.27 31.13
C LYS A 104 47.28 13.92 32.21
N PHE A 105 48.41 13.34 32.51
CA PHE A 105 49.36 13.88 33.51
C PHE A 105 49.82 15.31 33.17
N MET A 106 50.18 15.54 31.91
CA MET A 106 50.62 16.85 31.44
C MET A 106 49.51 17.87 31.37
N SER A 107 48.28 17.45 30.96
CA SER A 107 47.11 18.33 30.96
C SER A 107 46.81 18.86 32.36
N GLU A 108 46.95 18.02 33.38
CA GLU A 108 46.79 18.42 34.79
C GLU A 108 47.95 19.31 35.29
N ALA A 109 49.21 18.92 35.02
CA ALA A 109 50.39 19.67 35.44
C ALA A 109 50.50 21.06 34.79
N PHE A 110 50.20 21.13 33.50
CA PHE A 110 50.25 22.37 32.71
C PHE A 110 48.85 23.01 32.51
N SER A 111 47.91 22.73 33.37
CA SER A 111 46.56 23.29 33.25
C SER A 111 46.53 24.82 33.14
N TYR A 112 47.48 25.49 33.79
CA TYR A 112 47.60 26.93 33.78
C TYR A 112 48.04 27.47 32.40
N ILE A 113 48.99 26.80 31.73
CA ILE A 113 49.40 27.11 30.36
C ILE A 113 48.23 26.88 29.40
N ASN A 114 47.50 25.78 29.57
CA ASN A 114 46.31 25.48 28.75
C ASN A 114 45.22 26.55 28.86
N PHE A 115 45.01 27.09 30.11
CA PHE A 115 43.98 28.09 30.38
C PHE A 115 44.34 29.50 29.92
N TYR A 116 45.60 29.94 30.09
CA TYR A 116 46.00 31.32 29.85
C TYR A 116 46.74 31.47 28.53
N TYR A 117 47.90 30.85 28.37
CA TYR A 117 48.76 31.04 27.21
C TYR A 117 48.08 30.55 25.91
N ILE A 118 47.58 29.33 25.91
CA ILE A 118 46.97 28.70 24.70
C ILE A 118 45.73 29.47 24.25
N LYS A 119 44.90 29.93 25.17
CA LYS A 119 43.67 30.67 24.88
C LYS A 119 44.00 32.04 24.23
N PHE A 120 45.04 32.74 24.73
CA PHE A 120 45.44 34.08 24.19
C PHE A 120 46.23 34.00 22.88
N ARG A 121 47.14 33.05 22.76
CA ARG A 121 47.99 32.89 21.58
C ARG A 121 47.37 32.05 20.46
N LYS A 122 46.22 31.46 20.70
CA LYS A 122 45.54 30.56 19.74
C LYS A 122 46.44 29.40 19.25
N CYS A 123 47.28 28.89 20.13
CA CYS A 123 48.12 27.71 19.89
C CYS A 123 47.34 26.43 20.17
N PRO A 124 47.70 25.26 19.60
CA PRO A 124 47.13 23.98 19.96
C PRO A 124 47.34 23.67 21.47
N LYS A 125 46.37 23.06 22.11
CA LYS A 125 46.53 22.53 23.48
C LYS A 125 47.72 21.55 23.53
N LEU A 126 48.40 21.43 24.65
CA LEU A 126 49.58 20.56 24.81
C LEU A 126 49.26 19.10 24.40
N GLU A 127 48.12 18.59 24.79
CA GLU A 127 47.61 17.26 24.37
C GLU A 127 47.61 17.12 22.86
N ARG A 128 47.05 18.11 22.19
CA ARG A 128 46.91 18.10 20.72
C ARG A 128 48.28 18.25 20.05
N SER A 129 49.14 19.09 20.57
CA SER A 129 50.50 19.25 20.07
C SER A 129 51.28 17.94 20.17
N ALA A 130 51.20 17.26 21.33
CA ALA A 130 51.86 15.97 21.53
C ALA A 130 51.35 14.89 20.57
N LEU A 131 50.03 14.78 20.39
CA LEU A 131 49.45 13.85 19.44
C LEU A 131 49.82 14.14 17.99
N THR A 132 49.91 15.41 17.61
CA THR A 132 50.37 15.81 16.26
C THR A 132 51.80 15.38 16.03
N ILE A 133 52.70 15.65 16.98
CA ILE A 133 54.13 15.27 16.92
C ILE A 133 54.26 13.74 16.86
N TYR A 134 53.50 13.02 17.66
CA TYR A 134 53.49 11.56 17.66
C TYR A 134 53.01 10.99 16.34
N ARG A 135 51.93 11.57 15.77
CA ARG A 135 51.40 11.21 14.45
C ARG A 135 52.47 11.37 13.38
N GLU A 136 53.12 12.55 13.30
CA GLU A 136 54.08 12.87 12.23
C GLU A 136 55.35 12.02 12.31
N ASN A 137 55.85 11.74 13.51
CA ASN A 137 57.15 11.05 13.67
C ASN A 137 57.02 9.52 13.85
N LEU A 138 55.85 9.03 14.30
CA LEU A 138 55.66 7.62 14.61
C LEU A 138 54.61 6.93 13.77
N PHE A 139 53.41 7.51 13.62
CA PHE A 139 52.33 6.85 12.93
C PHE A 139 52.46 6.92 11.41
N MET A 140 52.65 8.13 10.87
CA MET A 140 52.70 8.33 9.41
C MET A 140 53.79 7.55 8.68
N PRO A 141 55.00 7.46 9.23
CA PRO A 141 56.09 6.68 8.60
C PRO A 141 55.82 5.19 8.48
N PHE A 142 54.97 4.62 9.37
CA PHE A 142 54.64 3.20 9.43
C PHE A 142 53.18 2.90 9.08
N GLN A 143 52.49 3.86 8.51
CA GLN A 143 51.03 3.74 8.23
C GLN A 143 50.71 2.54 7.34
N ASN A 144 51.54 2.24 6.34
CA ASN A 144 51.33 1.12 5.43
C ASN A 144 51.47 -0.23 6.15
N GLU A 145 52.50 -0.39 6.95
CA GLU A 145 52.79 -1.59 7.72
C GLU A 145 51.69 -1.87 8.73
N ILE A 146 51.26 -0.82 9.44
CA ILE A 146 50.16 -0.89 10.38
C ILE A 146 48.83 -1.30 9.70
N THR A 147 48.54 -0.64 8.57
CA THR A 147 47.32 -0.91 7.79
C THR A 147 47.30 -2.36 7.28
N THR A 148 48.42 -2.80 6.74
CA THR A 148 48.52 -4.17 6.18
C THR A 148 48.37 -5.25 7.27
N GLU A 149 49.01 -5.06 8.44
CA GLU A 149 48.89 -6.04 9.52
C GLU A 149 47.53 -6.04 10.18
N VAL A 150 46.87 -4.89 10.39
CA VAL A 150 45.52 -4.81 10.89
C VAL A 150 44.55 -5.54 9.96
N ASN A 151 44.68 -5.35 8.63
CA ASN A 151 43.82 -6.05 7.67
C ASN A 151 44.11 -7.56 7.61
N LYS A 152 45.35 -7.98 7.80
CA LYS A 152 45.71 -9.40 7.92
C LYS A 152 45.03 -10.02 9.15
N LEU A 153 45.11 -9.39 10.32
CA LEU A 153 44.42 -9.82 11.54
C LEU A 153 42.90 -9.88 11.38
N LEU A 154 42.30 -8.94 10.66
CA LEU A 154 40.87 -8.96 10.33
C LEU A 154 40.51 -10.14 9.41
N LYS A 155 41.37 -10.52 8.46
CA LYS A 155 41.17 -11.73 7.64
C LYS A 155 41.24 -12.99 8.47
N GLU A 156 42.19 -13.06 9.42
CA GLU A 156 42.31 -14.18 10.35
C GLU A 156 41.07 -14.32 11.23
N ASP A 157 40.53 -13.21 11.74
CA ASP A 157 39.27 -13.20 12.50
C ASP A 157 38.07 -13.67 11.67
N ARG A 158 37.98 -13.30 10.38
CA ARG A 158 36.94 -13.80 9.47
C ARG A 158 37.03 -15.31 9.23
N ASN A 159 38.22 -15.88 9.33
CA ASN A 159 38.47 -17.31 9.18
C ASN A 159 38.36 -18.09 10.52
N GLY A 160 37.87 -17.43 11.58
CA GLY A 160 37.61 -18.08 12.89
C GLY A 160 38.69 -17.85 13.96
N GLY A 161 39.69 -17.00 13.70
CA GLY A 161 40.77 -16.66 14.65
C GLY A 161 40.45 -15.51 15.57
N HIS A 162 39.51 -15.68 16.50
CA HIS A 162 39.01 -14.59 17.37
C HIS A 162 39.98 -14.10 18.44
N GLU A 163 41.15 -14.70 18.57
CA GLU A 163 42.13 -14.41 19.61
C GLU A 163 42.72 -12.96 19.51
N HIS A 164 42.70 -12.38 18.32
CA HIS A 164 43.33 -11.09 18.04
C HIS A 164 42.41 -9.87 18.12
N ARG A 165 41.12 -10.05 18.45
CA ARG A 165 40.14 -8.93 18.50
C ARG A 165 40.55 -7.78 19.42
N SER A 166 41.12 -8.09 20.60
CA SER A 166 41.62 -7.06 21.51
C SER A 166 42.75 -6.23 20.90
N LYS A 167 43.66 -6.87 20.13
CA LYS A 167 44.76 -6.21 19.43
C LYS A 167 44.23 -5.31 18.33
N ILE A 168 43.28 -5.81 17.52
CA ILE A 168 42.61 -5.05 16.46
C ILE A 168 41.93 -3.82 17.02
N LYS A 169 41.11 -3.95 18.11
CA LYS A 169 40.45 -2.83 18.77
C LYS A 169 41.42 -1.73 19.18
N LYS A 170 42.52 -2.10 19.83
CA LYS A 170 43.52 -1.14 20.28
C LYS A 170 44.21 -0.45 19.10
N ALA A 171 44.55 -1.18 18.04
CA ALA A 171 45.14 -0.60 16.84
C ALA A 171 44.17 0.39 16.15
N LEU A 172 42.89 0.05 16.00
CA LEU A 172 41.88 0.96 15.44
C LEU A 172 41.63 2.18 16.35
N TYR A 173 41.69 1.99 17.68
CA TYR A 173 41.60 3.11 18.62
C TYR A 173 42.79 4.09 18.46
N ILE A 174 43.99 3.57 18.29
CA ILE A 174 45.20 4.39 18.01
C ILE A 174 44.98 5.18 16.69
N MET A 175 44.54 4.54 15.63
CA MET A 175 44.22 5.20 14.37
C MET A 175 43.21 6.34 14.56
N LYS A 176 42.16 6.11 15.39
CA LYS A 176 41.14 7.12 15.71
C LYS A 176 41.71 8.32 16.47
N ILE A 177 42.61 8.09 17.43
CA ILE A 177 43.27 9.19 18.18
C ILE A 177 44.22 9.98 17.30
N MET A 178 44.96 9.31 16.40
CA MET A 178 45.87 9.94 15.48
C MET A 178 45.15 10.78 14.40
N ASP A 179 43.87 10.64 14.30
CA ASP A 179 43.02 11.30 13.31
C ASP A 179 42.58 12.70 13.78
N LEU A 180 43.56 13.51 14.05
CA LEU A 180 43.34 14.88 14.48
C LEU A 180 42.93 15.77 13.27
N PRO A 181 41.87 16.59 13.42
CA PRO A 181 41.49 17.53 12.37
C PRO A 181 42.64 18.49 12.06
N ASN A 182 42.90 18.74 10.76
CA ASN A 182 43.97 19.63 10.31
C ASN A 182 43.73 21.05 10.83
N PRO A 183 44.67 21.66 11.58
CA PRO A 183 44.50 23.00 12.12
C PRO A 183 44.32 24.11 11.08
N LYS A 184 44.65 23.87 9.80
CA LYS A 184 44.39 24.82 8.70
C LYS A 184 42.90 24.82 8.29
N LEU A 185 42.18 23.69 8.41
CA LEU A 185 40.75 23.58 8.13
C LEU A 185 39.87 24.18 9.23
N GLU A 186 40.36 24.27 10.48
CA GLU A 186 39.64 24.92 11.57
C GLU A 186 39.60 26.46 11.43
N ARG A 187 40.50 27.09 10.69
CA ARG A 187 40.46 28.53 10.46
C ARG A 187 39.40 28.96 9.46
N GLU A 188 39.00 28.07 8.56
CA GLU A 188 38.00 28.35 7.51
C GLU A 188 36.59 27.96 7.87
N LYS A 189 36.38 27.07 8.84
CA LYS A 189 35.06 26.67 9.33
C LYS A 189 35.00 26.87 10.86
N ASN A 190 34.35 27.94 11.27
CA ASN A 190 34.04 28.27 12.67
C ASN A 190 33.16 27.17 13.29
N ALA A 191 33.69 26.05 13.69
CA ALA A 191 33.15 25.10 14.64
C ALA A 191 33.66 23.67 14.37
N ILE A 192 34.76 23.29 14.97
CA ILE A 192 34.89 21.90 15.40
C ILE A 192 35.20 21.96 16.89
N ILE A 193 34.12 21.81 17.64
CA ILE A 193 34.17 21.69 19.09
C ILE A 193 34.71 20.30 19.39
N TRP A 194 35.80 20.22 20.14
CA TRP A 194 36.28 18.98 20.73
C TRP A 194 35.27 18.55 21.81
N ILE A 195 34.58 17.46 21.55
CA ILE A 195 33.60 16.91 22.49
C ILE A 195 34.39 16.09 23.50
N ASN A 196 34.60 16.61 24.68
CA ASN A 196 34.78 15.80 25.86
C ASN A 196 33.47 15.03 26.12
N GLN A 197 33.53 13.82 26.65
CA GLN A 197 32.33 13.00 26.92
C GLN A 197 31.26 13.68 27.79
N GLU A 198 31.57 14.82 28.38
CA GLU A 198 30.67 15.63 29.23
C GLU A 198 29.84 16.66 28.46
N ASP A 199 30.20 17.01 27.20
CA ASP A 199 29.50 18.03 26.40
C ASP A 199 28.48 17.43 25.39
N LYS A 200 27.87 16.29 25.70
CA LYS A 200 26.88 15.63 24.85
C LYS A 200 25.56 16.40 24.64
N GLU A 201 25.35 17.52 25.34
CA GLU A 201 24.07 18.22 25.33
C GLU A 201 23.90 19.29 24.22
N ASN A 202 24.93 19.61 23.43
CA ASN A 202 24.88 20.70 22.44
C ASN A 202 25.36 20.32 21.01
N ILE A 203 25.13 19.10 20.58
CA ILE A 203 25.42 18.75 19.18
C ILE A 203 24.15 19.00 18.35
N ASN A 204 24.19 20.00 17.48
CA ASN A 204 23.22 20.13 16.40
C ASN A 204 23.35 18.89 15.49
N GLU A 205 22.26 18.11 15.37
CA GLU A 205 22.14 16.86 14.59
C GLU A 205 22.42 17.03 13.08
N ASN A 206 22.77 18.22 12.61
CA ASN A 206 22.96 18.54 11.18
C ASN A 206 24.42 18.74 10.75
N THR A 207 25.41 18.41 11.57
CA THR A 207 26.81 18.43 11.10
C THR A 207 27.16 17.06 10.51
N GLU A 208 27.34 16.98 9.20
CA GLU A 208 27.92 15.81 8.55
C GLU A 208 29.22 15.40 9.25
N PRO A 209 29.40 14.13 9.61
CA PRO A 209 30.61 13.65 10.26
C PRO A 209 31.78 13.81 9.28
N VAL A 210 32.74 14.66 9.63
CA VAL A 210 33.92 14.87 8.84
C VAL A 210 34.87 13.70 9.07
N THR A 211 35.05 12.87 8.04
CA THR A 211 36.08 11.83 8.02
C THR A 211 37.46 12.47 7.90
N THR A 212 38.46 11.86 8.50
CA THR A 212 39.79 12.39 8.59
C THR A 212 40.76 11.55 7.74
N PRO A 213 41.91 12.15 7.28
CA PRO A 213 42.74 11.50 6.28
C PRO A 213 43.35 10.15 6.65
N VAL A 214 43.58 9.87 7.93
CA VAL A 214 44.15 8.59 8.40
C VAL A 214 43.12 7.47 8.37
N GLN A 215 41.92 7.76 8.87
CA GLN A 215 40.80 6.79 8.84
C GLN A 215 40.38 6.51 7.40
N ASP A 216 40.29 7.55 6.55
CA ASP A 216 39.92 7.38 5.15
C ASP A 216 40.94 6.53 4.39
N TYR A 217 42.23 6.70 4.66
CA TYR A 217 43.25 5.89 4.03
C TYR A 217 43.12 4.41 4.38
N TRP A 218 43.04 4.08 5.68
CA TRP A 218 42.86 2.71 6.15
C TRP A 218 41.54 2.13 5.65
N TYR A 219 40.47 2.91 5.76
CA TYR A 219 39.12 2.44 5.40
C TYR A 219 39.03 2.12 3.91
N ASN A 220 39.56 2.95 3.02
CA ASN A 220 39.57 2.69 1.58
C ASN A 220 40.34 1.41 1.22
N TYR A 221 41.41 1.10 1.95
CA TYR A 221 42.12 -0.16 1.78
C TYR A 221 41.30 -1.36 2.31
N PHE A 222 40.74 -1.22 3.49
CA PHE A 222 39.91 -2.23 4.11
C PHE A 222 38.63 -2.52 3.30
N GLU A 223 37.99 -1.50 2.77
CA GLU A 223 36.82 -1.62 1.88
C GLU A 223 37.14 -2.47 0.65
N LYS A 224 38.24 -2.16 -0.05
CA LYS A 224 38.66 -2.93 -1.24
C LYS A 224 39.01 -4.38 -0.89
N ASP A 225 39.69 -4.60 0.22
CA ASP A 225 40.02 -5.95 0.67
C ASP A 225 38.78 -6.76 1.05
N THR A 226 37.84 -6.12 1.73
CA THR A 226 36.54 -6.73 2.04
C THR A 226 35.74 -7.01 0.78
N GLU A 227 35.69 -6.08 -0.19
CA GLU A 227 35.04 -6.30 -1.48
C GLU A 227 35.59 -7.53 -2.18
N GLN A 228 36.92 -7.68 -2.26
CA GLN A 228 37.55 -8.86 -2.88
C GLN A 228 37.23 -10.16 -2.15
N PHE A 229 37.24 -10.14 -0.82
CA PHE A 229 36.88 -11.30 -0.02
C PHE A 229 35.45 -11.73 -0.28
N VAL A 230 34.50 -10.78 -0.23
CA VAL A 230 33.07 -11.03 -0.43
C VAL A 230 32.79 -11.49 -1.86
N VAL A 231 33.42 -10.90 -2.87
CA VAL A 231 33.30 -11.32 -4.28
C VAL A 231 33.72 -12.79 -4.45
N ASN A 232 34.87 -13.18 -3.88
CA ASN A 232 35.36 -14.55 -3.99
C ASN A 232 34.45 -15.54 -3.26
N LYS A 233 33.95 -15.17 -2.07
CA LYS A 233 33.01 -15.99 -1.30
C LYS A 233 31.70 -16.17 -2.06
N ALA A 234 31.06 -15.08 -2.47
CA ALA A 234 29.76 -15.12 -3.17
C ALA A 234 29.86 -15.90 -4.50
N LYS A 235 30.95 -15.75 -5.25
CA LYS A 235 31.19 -16.51 -6.49
C LYS A 235 31.31 -18.02 -6.24
N LYS A 236 31.98 -18.40 -5.16
CA LYS A 236 32.12 -19.83 -4.77
C LYS A 236 30.78 -20.39 -4.34
N ASP A 237 30.04 -19.63 -3.56
CA ASP A 237 28.77 -20.10 -2.96
C ASP A 237 27.67 -20.22 -4.01
N ILE A 238 27.57 -19.28 -4.97
CA ILE A 238 26.58 -19.37 -6.06
C ILE A 238 26.80 -20.56 -7.00
N GLN A 239 28.07 -20.96 -7.21
CA GLN A 239 28.40 -22.07 -8.10
C GLN A 239 28.10 -23.44 -7.48
N ASN A 240 28.12 -23.56 -6.16
CA ASN A 240 28.08 -24.84 -5.46
C ASN A 240 26.79 -25.07 -4.66
N ARG A 241 25.91 -24.09 -4.55
CA ARG A 241 24.75 -24.16 -3.67
C ARG A 241 23.46 -23.82 -4.42
N SER A 242 22.37 -24.40 -3.94
CA SER A 242 21.01 -24.00 -4.33
C SER A 242 20.63 -22.64 -3.74
N THR A 243 19.62 -21.98 -4.30
CA THR A 243 19.14 -20.68 -3.78
C THR A 243 18.85 -20.68 -2.27
N PRO A 244 18.11 -21.64 -1.69
CA PRO A 244 17.88 -21.68 -0.25
C PRO A 244 19.15 -21.83 0.58
N GLU A 245 20.08 -22.68 0.14
CA GLU A 245 21.36 -22.90 0.83
C GLU A 245 22.26 -21.66 0.77
N TYR A 246 22.33 -21.02 -0.40
CA TYR A 246 23.03 -19.73 -0.57
C TYR A 246 22.49 -18.68 0.40
N VAL A 247 21.17 -18.52 0.43
CA VAL A 247 20.50 -17.53 1.29
C VAL A 247 20.80 -17.76 2.77
N LEU A 248 20.75 -19.00 3.24
CA LEU A 248 21.04 -19.33 4.64
C LEU A 248 22.50 -19.05 5.01
N GLU A 249 23.43 -19.39 4.12
CA GLU A 249 24.85 -19.16 4.33
C GLU A 249 25.18 -17.67 4.37
N GLU A 250 24.59 -16.91 3.42
CA GLU A 250 24.86 -15.46 3.37
C GLU A 250 24.18 -14.72 4.52
N LEU A 251 23.01 -15.13 4.99
CA LEU A 251 22.41 -14.57 6.21
C LEU A 251 23.29 -14.81 7.42
N LYS A 252 23.82 -16.03 7.59
CA LYS A 252 24.75 -16.35 8.66
C LYS A 252 26.02 -15.51 8.59
N PHE A 253 26.59 -15.38 7.39
CA PHE A 253 27.77 -14.54 7.18
C PHE A 253 27.49 -13.06 7.51
N LEU A 254 26.33 -12.53 7.12
CA LEU A 254 25.95 -11.15 7.44
C LEU A 254 25.77 -10.92 8.94
N ASP A 255 25.20 -11.87 9.65
CA ASP A 255 25.06 -11.79 11.13
C ASP A 255 26.45 -11.79 11.81
N GLU A 256 27.36 -12.68 11.40
CA GLU A 256 28.74 -12.73 11.91
C GLU A 256 29.52 -11.44 11.58
N GLU A 257 29.34 -10.90 10.38
CA GLU A 257 30.01 -9.66 9.96
C GLU A 257 29.43 -8.43 10.68
N ASP A 258 28.11 -8.39 10.91
CA ASP A 258 27.45 -7.29 11.67
C ASP A 258 27.93 -7.28 13.14
N GLU A 259 28.07 -8.43 13.78
CA GLU A 259 28.68 -8.52 15.13
C GLU A 259 30.12 -8.01 15.13
N ARG A 260 30.94 -8.44 14.16
CA ARG A 260 32.33 -8.00 14.00
C ARG A 260 32.43 -6.50 13.79
N GLN A 261 31.61 -5.97 12.90
CA GLN A 261 31.60 -4.56 12.56
C GLN A 261 31.19 -3.69 13.77
N LYS A 262 30.15 -4.07 14.50
CA LYS A 262 29.70 -3.35 15.70
C LYS A 262 30.76 -3.34 16.80
N GLU A 263 31.53 -4.40 16.89
CA GLU A 263 32.58 -4.52 17.89
C GLU A 263 33.82 -3.71 17.55
N LEU A 264 34.20 -3.65 16.26
CA LEU A 264 35.52 -3.16 15.82
C LEU A 264 35.46 -1.81 15.12
N LEU A 265 34.37 -1.48 14.40
CA LEU A 265 34.35 -0.31 13.50
C LEU A 265 33.58 0.89 14.08
N ASN A 266 33.93 2.07 13.57
CA ASN A 266 33.18 3.28 13.84
C ASN A 266 31.83 3.24 13.05
N PRO A 267 30.70 3.63 13.66
CA PRO A 267 29.40 3.68 13.00
C PRO A 267 29.36 4.36 11.64
N ILE A 268 30.18 5.38 11.43
CA ILE A 268 30.27 6.14 10.18
C ILE A 268 30.65 5.25 8.98
N PHE A 269 31.48 4.23 9.19
CA PHE A 269 31.93 3.33 8.12
C PHE A 269 30.98 2.16 7.88
N LEU A 270 30.07 1.87 8.82
CA LEU A 270 29.19 0.71 8.73
C LEU A 270 28.26 0.76 7.52
N GLU A 271 27.60 1.89 7.29
CA GLU A 271 26.67 2.04 6.17
C GLU A 271 27.36 1.87 4.81
N ARG A 272 28.53 2.46 4.66
CA ARG A 272 29.29 2.39 3.42
C ARG A 272 29.81 0.98 3.16
N LEU A 273 30.34 0.30 4.17
CA LEU A 273 30.83 -1.08 4.07
C LEU A 273 29.70 -2.06 3.78
N ASN A 274 28.58 -1.93 4.48
CA ASN A 274 27.40 -2.75 4.25
C ASN A 274 26.83 -2.57 2.85
N ALA A 275 26.85 -1.34 2.32
CA ALA A 275 26.42 -1.09 0.94
C ALA A 275 27.27 -1.86 -0.09
N VAL A 276 28.59 -1.94 0.14
CA VAL A 276 29.51 -2.76 -0.70
C VAL A 276 29.19 -4.25 -0.56
N ILE A 277 29.07 -4.75 0.67
CA ILE A 277 28.76 -6.14 0.96
C ILE A 277 27.43 -6.56 0.32
N TYR A 278 26.37 -5.79 0.51
CA TYR A 278 25.06 -6.08 -0.05
C TYR A 278 25.05 -6.04 -1.58
N ARG A 279 25.77 -5.12 -2.20
CA ARG A 279 25.92 -5.06 -3.64
C ARG A 279 26.59 -6.31 -4.19
N GLU A 280 27.64 -6.79 -3.54
CA GLU A 280 28.42 -7.94 -4.02
C GLU A 280 27.71 -9.28 -3.77
N ILE A 281 27.07 -9.46 -2.63
CA ILE A 281 26.34 -10.70 -2.27
C ILE A 281 24.97 -10.76 -2.97
N ILE A 282 24.24 -9.65 -2.97
CA ILE A 282 22.86 -9.65 -3.44
C ILE A 282 22.79 -9.05 -4.85
N GLY A 283 23.32 -7.83 -5.01
CA GLY A 283 23.14 -7.06 -6.23
C GLY A 283 23.63 -7.73 -7.51
N LYS A 284 24.76 -8.39 -7.47
CA LYS A 284 25.33 -9.09 -8.65
C LYS A 284 24.57 -10.37 -9.01
N TYR A 285 24.01 -11.05 -8.04
CA TYR A 285 23.42 -12.40 -8.23
C TYR A 285 21.89 -12.41 -8.06
N MET A 286 21.25 -11.28 -7.80
CA MET A 286 19.80 -11.20 -7.53
C MET A 286 18.93 -11.82 -8.64
N VAL A 287 19.29 -11.61 -9.91
CA VAL A 287 18.53 -12.16 -11.05
C VAL A 287 18.73 -13.68 -11.12
N GLU A 288 19.97 -14.14 -11.01
CA GLU A 288 20.33 -15.57 -11.04
C GLU A 288 19.65 -16.34 -9.91
N LEU A 289 19.74 -15.84 -8.66
CA LEU A 289 19.12 -16.43 -7.48
C LEU A 289 17.58 -16.53 -7.59
N VAL A 290 16.96 -15.54 -8.21
CA VAL A 290 15.51 -15.51 -8.39
C VAL A 290 15.05 -16.48 -9.48
N ASP A 291 15.82 -16.60 -10.57
CA ASP A 291 15.47 -17.39 -11.76
C ASP A 291 16.01 -18.86 -11.74
N MET A 292 16.87 -19.24 -10.76
CA MET A 292 17.30 -20.63 -10.57
C MET A 292 16.10 -21.59 -10.46
N ASP A 293 16.29 -22.86 -10.82
CA ASP A 293 15.27 -23.92 -10.67
C ASP A 293 14.79 -24.09 -9.23
N THR A 294 15.62 -23.74 -8.25
CA THR A 294 15.30 -23.71 -6.81
C THR A 294 14.87 -22.35 -6.31
N GLY A 295 14.76 -21.35 -7.21
CA GLY A 295 14.48 -19.95 -6.90
C GLY A 295 13.04 -19.66 -6.56
N VAL A 296 12.67 -18.35 -6.66
CA VAL A 296 11.38 -17.81 -6.18
C VAL A 296 10.18 -18.53 -6.78
N LYS A 297 10.22 -18.87 -8.08
CA LYS A 297 9.13 -19.59 -8.73
C LYS A 297 8.85 -20.94 -8.08
N ASN A 298 9.88 -21.74 -7.87
CA ASN A 298 9.76 -23.05 -7.22
C ASN A 298 9.26 -22.92 -5.77
N MET A 299 9.77 -21.94 -5.03
CA MET A 299 9.34 -21.68 -3.66
C MET A 299 7.84 -21.33 -3.57
N LEU A 300 7.34 -20.55 -4.51
CA LEU A 300 5.91 -20.16 -4.59
C LEU A 300 5.03 -21.34 -5.00
N GLU A 301 5.42 -22.11 -6.03
CA GLU A 301 4.65 -23.26 -6.54
C GLU A 301 4.55 -24.42 -5.53
N ASN A 302 5.60 -24.63 -4.73
CA ASN A 302 5.67 -25.70 -3.74
C ASN A 302 5.36 -25.23 -2.30
N ASN A 303 4.87 -24.00 -2.10
CA ASN A 303 4.50 -23.44 -0.80
C ASN A 303 5.62 -23.46 0.25
N LYS A 304 6.87 -23.24 -0.17
CA LYS A 304 8.05 -23.21 0.69
C LYS A 304 8.20 -21.86 1.39
N TYR A 305 7.31 -21.58 2.32
CA TYR A 305 7.18 -20.27 2.95
C TYR A 305 8.38 -19.85 3.80
N GLU A 306 9.06 -20.82 4.42
CA GLU A 306 10.25 -20.55 5.22
C GLU A 306 11.42 -20.10 4.35
N GLU A 307 11.69 -20.84 3.24
CA GLU A 307 12.73 -20.48 2.28
C GLU A 307 12.48 -19.08 1.66
N LEU A 308 11.22 -18.79 1.36
CA LEU A 308 10.80 -17.48 0.82
C LEU A 308 10.99 -16.35 1.85
N THR A 309 10.74 -16.63 3.13
CA THR A 309 10.95 -15.66 4.22
C THR A 309 12.43 -15.37 4.43
N ASN A 310 13.28 -16.40 4.35
CA ASN A 310 14.73 -16.26 4.44
C ASN A 310 15.27 -15.46 3.26
N LEU A 311 14.81 -15.75 2.03
CA LEU A 311 15.19 -14.98 0.84
C LEU A 311 14.80 -13.49 0.97
N TYR A 312 13.59 -13.21 1.43
CA TYR A 312 13.16 -11.84 1.71
C TYR A 312 14.03 -11.19 2.79
N SER A 313 14.41 -11.93 3.83
CA SER A 313 15.26 -11.43 4.91
C SER A 313 16.67 -11.06 4.44
N LEU A 314 17.18 -11.72 3.41
CA LEU A 314 18.41 -11.34 2.74
C LEU A 314 18.19 -10.13 1.81
N PHE A 315 17.21 -10.24 0.92
CA PHE A 315 16.98 -9.24 -0.14
C PHE A 315 16.51 -7.86 0.36
N LYS A 316 15.91 -7.78 1.56
CA LYS A 316 15.51 -6.49 2.18
C LYS A 316 16.66 -5.49 2.35
N PHE A 317 17.91 -5.97 2.41
CA PHE A 317 19.09 -5.13 2.57
C PHE A 317 19.51 -4.42 1.28
N TYR A 318 18.99 -4.88 0.11
CA TYR A 318 19.28 -4.27 -1.18
C TYR A 318 17.99 -4.08 -1.98
N GLU A 319 17.41 -2.87 -1.93
CA GLU A 319 16.07 -2.58 -2.48
C GLU A 319 15.86 -3.03 -3.94
N PRO A 320 16.84 -2.88 -4.89
CA PRO A 320 16.65 -3.35 -6.26
C PRO A 320 16.31 -4.85 -6.37
N SER A 321 16.80 -5.69 -5.46
CA SER A 321 16.53 -7.13 -5.46
C SER A 321 15.06 -7.46 -5.17
N LEU A 322 14.37 -6.60 -4.40
CA LEU A 322 12.92 -6.75 -4.14
C LEU A 322 12.09 -6.57 -5.42
N HIS A 323 12.58 -5.80 -6.37
CA HIS A 323 11.92 -5.66 -7.68
C HIS A 323 12.00 -6.95 -8.51
N GLU A 324 13.09 -7.72 -8.38
CA GLU A 324 13.21 -9.03 -9.03
C GLU A 324 12.27 -10.05 -8.41
N ILE A 325 12.17 -10.12 -7.08
CA ILE A 325 11.13 -10.94 -6.44
C ILE A 325 9.73 -10.52 -6.93
N SER A 326 9.48 -9.20 -7.00
CA SER A 326 8.18 -8.67 -7.41
C SER A 326 7.83 -9.06 -8.85
N ARG A 327 8.82 -9.19 -9.75
CA ARG A 327 8.66 -9.63 -11.13
C ARG A 327 8.08 -11.05 -11.19
N ILE A 328 8.72 -12.00 -10.50
CA ILE A 328 8.27 -13.40 -10.47
C ILE A 328 6.96 -13.55 -9.71
N PHE A 329 6.82 -12.87 -8.56
CA PHE A 329 5.59 -12.90 -7.76
C PHE A 329 4.38 -12.39 -8.55
N ARG A 330 4.56 -11.32 -9.32
CA ARG A 330 3.52 -10.82 -10.22
C ARG A 330 3.14 -11.87 -11.27
N ALA A 331 4.12 -12.44 -11.97
CA ALA A 331 3.88 -13.49 -12.96
C ALA A 331 3.17 -14.72 -12.36
N TYR A 332 3.54 -15.13 -11.15
CA TYR A 332 2.89 -16.21 -10.43
C TYR A 332 1.40 -15.94 -10.19
N ILE A 333 1.05 -14.76 -9.69
CA ILE A 333 -0.35 -14.38 -9.46
C ILE A 333 -1.14 -14.32 -10.76
N GLU A 334 -0.56 -13.72 -11.81
CA GLU A 334 -1.19 -13.63 -13.13
C GLU A 334 -1.46 -15.02 -13.74
N ASN A 335 -0.50 -15.94 -13.61
CA ASN A 335 -0.65 -17.33 -14.08
C ASN A 335 -1.73 -18.08 -13.28
N ARG A 336 -1.78 -17.95 -11.95
CA ARG A 336 -2.83 -18.54 -11.12
C ARG A 336 -4.21 -17.97 -11.47
N GLY A 337 -4.32 -16.66 -11.68
CA GLY A 337 -5.56 -15.99 -12.13
C GLY A 337 -6.00 -16.45 -13.53
N ASN A 338 -5.08 -16.58 -14.46
CA ASN A 338 -5.38 -17.05 -15.83
C ASN A 338 -5.75 -18.55 -15.85
N ALA A 339 -5.20 -19.37 -14.96
CA ALA A 339 -5.58 -20.77 -14.81
C ALA A 339 -7.06 -20.93 -14.43
N LEU A 340 -7.59 -20.06 -13.56
CA LEU A 340 -9.01 -20.02 -13.25
C LEU A 340 -9.87 -19.70 -14.48
N ARG A 341 -9.38 -18.84 -15.39
CA ARG A 341 -10.06 -18.49 -16.63
C ARG A 341 -10.12 -19.66 -17.62
N SER A 342 -9.14 -20.54 -17.60
CA SER A 342 -9.06 -21.69 -18.54
C SER A 342 -10.14 -22.73 -18.25
N ASN A 343 -10.66 -22.82 -17.05
CA ASN A 343 -11.76 -23.72 -16.69
C ASN A 343 -13.12 -23.07 -17.01
N LYS A 344 -13.65 -23.36 -18.21
CA LYS A 344 -14.89 -22.76 -18.73
C LYS A 344 -16.12 -22.99 -17.85
N GLU A 345 -16.21 -24.10 -17.13
CA GLU A 345 -17.35 -24.41 -16.24
C GLU A 345 -17.34 -23.56 -14.98
N ILE A 346 -16.15 -23.37 -14.39
CA ILE A 346 -15.97 -22.52 -13.20
C ILE A 346 -16.12 -21.07 -13.62
N PHE A 347 -15.52 -20.67 -14.74
CA PHE A 347 -15.49 -19.27 -15.18
C PHE A 347 -16.87 -18.71 -15.50
N LYS A 348 -17.79 -19.51 -16.04
CA LYS A 348 -19.17 -19.08 -16.38
C LYS A 348 -20.09 -18.92 -15.17
N ASP A 349 -19.82 -19.61 -14.06
CA ASP A 349 -20.68 -19.58 -12.86
C ASP A 349 -20.10 -18.66 -11.78
N PRO A 350 -20.74 -17.49 -11.50
CA PRO A 350 -20.27 -16.57 -10.46
C PRO A 350 -20.18 -17.22 -9.07
N LYS A 351 -21.03 -18.23 -8.79
CA LYS A 351 -21.04 -18.93 -7.50
C LYS A 351 -19.84 -19.84 -7.28
N LYS A 352 -19.17 -20.25 -8.34
CA LYS A 352 -17.95 -21.05 -8.30
C LYS A 352 -16.70 -20.20 -8.48
N MET A 353 -16.75 -19.22 -9.39
CA MET A 353 -15.61 -18.40 -9.77
C MET A 353 -15.21 -17.41 -8.65
N VAL A 354 -16.17 -16.65 -8.12
CA VAL A 354 -15.86 -15.59 -7.14
C VAL A 354 -15.27 -16.15 -5.83
N PRO A 355 -15.80 -17.24 -5.23
CA PRO A 355 -15.15 -17.85 -4.07
C PRO A 355 -13.70 -18.26 -4.32
N GLN A 356 -13.38 -18.83 -5.49
CA GLN A 356 -11.99 -19.20 -5.82
C GLN A 356 -11.07 -17.96 -5.99
N LEU A 357 -11.61 -16.85 -6.48
CA LEU A 357 -10.86 -15.57 -6.51
C LEU A 357 -10.62 -15.02 -5.10
N ILE A 358 -11.60 -15.15 -4.21
CA ILE A 358 -11.46 -14.78 -2.81
C ILE A 358 -10.39 -15.64 -2.14
N ASP A 359 -10.42 -16.96 -2.35
CA ASP A 359 -9.44 -17.88 -1.78
C ASP A 359 -8.03 -17.58 -2.29
N LEU A 360 -7.87 -17.34 -3.60
CA LEU A 360 -6.60 -16.90 -4.19
C LEU A 360 -6.12 -15.58 -3.55
N GLN A 361 -7.01 -14.61 -3.39
CA GLN A 361 -6.64 -13.33 -2.77
C GLN A 361 -6.21 -13.50 -1.31
N LYS A 362 -6.88 -14.34 -0.54
CA LYS A 362 -6.53 -14.67 0.86
C LYS A 362 -5.18 -15.37 0.94
N GLU A 363 -4.93 -16.34 0.07
CA GLU A 363 -3.64 -17.03 -0.03
C GLU A 363 -2.50 -16.04 -0.30
N ILE A 364 -2.66 -15.20 -1.31
CA ILE A 364 -1.65 -14.19 -1.68
C ILE A 364 -1.47 -13.13 -0.57
N ASN A 365 -2.54 -12.69 0.09
CA ASN A 365 -2.44 -11.78 1.22
C ASN A 365 -1.66 -12.41 2.39
N THR A 366 -1.88 -13.68 2.65
CA THR A 366 -1.16 -14.42 3.68
C THR A 366 0.34 -14.54 3.35
N LEU A 367 0.68 -14.79 2.07
CA LEU A 367 2.06 -14.78 1.59
C LEU A 367 2.74 -13.41 1.81
N VAL A 368 2.07 -12.33 1.40
CA VAL A 368 2.60 -10.97 1.58
C VAL A 368 2.81 -10.63 3.05
N LEU A 369 1.88 -11.04 3.91
CA LEU A 369 1.97 -10.76 5.35
C LEU A 369 3.06 -11.60 6.04
N LYS A 370 3.05 -12.93 5.83
CA LYS A 370 3.93 -13.86 6.54
C LYS A 370 5.35 -13.86 5.98
N CYS A 371 5.50 -13.99 4.66
CA CYS A 371 6.82 -14.15 4.04
C CYS A 371 7.49 -12.80 3.76
N PHE A 372 6.74 -11.79 3.35
CA PHE A 372 7.27 -10.50 2.92
C PHE A 372 7.03 -9.34 3.91
N LYS A 373 6.59 -9.65 5.14
CA LYS A 373 6.37 -8.67 6.22
C LYS A 373 5.59 -7.42 5.76
N ASN A 374 4.62 -7.62 4.88
CA ASN A 374 3.76 -6.56 4.32
C ASN A 374 4.52 -5.47 3.52
N ASN A 375 5.61 -5.82 2.86
CA ASN A 375 6.44 -4.89 2.09
C ASN A 375 5.65 -4.17 0.98
N GLY A 376 5.83 -2.85 0.87
CA GLY A 376 5.09 -1.99 -0.07
C GLY A 376 5.33 -2.30 -1.55
N ILE A 377 6.54 -2.74 -1.94
CA ILE A 377 6.88 -3.10 -3.33
C ILE A 377 6.08 -4.34 -3.74
N LEU A 378 6.05 -5.36 -2.87
CA LEU A 378 5.34 -6.61 -3.14
C LEU A 378 3.81 -6.46 -3.04
N GLN A 379 3.31 -5.57 -2.18
CA GLN A 379 1.90 -5.18 -2.20
C GLN A 379 1.50 -4.51 -3.52
N LYS A 380 2.33 -3.57 -4.00
CA LYS A 380 2.09 -2.94 -5.31
C LYS A 380 2.13 -3.97 -6.45
N ALA A 381 3.06 -4.93 -6.41
CA ALA A 381 3.15 -6.02 -7.37
C ALA A 381 1.88 -6.89 -7.36
N LYS A 382 1.41 -7.29 -6.17
CA LYS A 382 0.14 -8.00 -5.99
C LYS A 382 -1.03 -7.23 -6.63
N ASN A 383 -1.20 -5.97 -6.27
CA ASN A 383 -2.31 -5.16 -6.79
C ASN A 383 -2.24 -4.99 -8.31
N LYS A 384 -1.04 -4.80 -8.87
CA LYS A 384 -0.84 -4.74 -10.33
C LYS A 384 -1.20 -6.06 -11.00
N ALA A 385 -0.82 -7.19 -10.42
CA ALA A 385 -1.15 -8.52 -10.96
C ALA A 385 -2.67 -8.76 -10.99
N PHE A 386 -3.36 -8.50 -9.88
CA PHE A 386 -4.82 -8.62 -9.82
C PHE A 386 -5.51 -7.69 -10.82
N ASN A 387 -5.07 -6.45 -10.93
CA ASN A 387 -5.61 -5.49 -11.90
C ASN A 387 -5.41 -5.97 -13.35
N GLU A 388 -4.31 -6.63 -13.69
CA GLU A 388 -4.03 -7.06 -15.05
C GLU A 388 -4.89 -8.26 -15.45
N PHE A 389 -4.96 -9.32 -14.66
CA PHE A 389 -5.77 -10.47 -15.04
C PHE A 389 -7.28 -10.21 -14.88
N MET A 390 -7.70 -9.32 -13.96
CA MET A 390 -9.10 -8.91 -13.76
C MET A 390 -9.53 -7.71 -14.61
N LYS A 391 -8.79 -7.38 -15.67
CA LYS A 391 -9.01 -6.19 -16.49
C LYS A 391 -10.33 -6.17 -17.24
N SER A 392 -10.90 -7.33 -17.57
CA SER A 392 -12.16 -7.45 -18.33
C SER A 392 -13.36 -7.07 -17.48
N ASP A 393 -14.34 -6.36 -18.10
CA ASP A 393 -15.66 -6.05 -17.52
C ASP A 393 -16.40 -7.29 -17.02
N TYR A 394 -16.05 -8.44 -17.56
CA TYR A 394 -16.61 -9.72 -17.16
C TYR A 394 -16.48 -9.97 -15.66
N TYR A 395 -15.30 -9.70 -15.08
CA TYR A 395 -15.08 -9.88 -13.62
C TYR A 395 -15.95 -8.94 -12.79
N SER A 396 -16.14 -7.70 -13.23
CA SER A 396 -17.01 -6.74 -12.58
C SER A 396 -18.46 -7.20 -12.57
N LYS A 397 -18.96 -7.71 -13.69
CA LYS A 397 -20.32 -8.28 -13.79
C LYS A 397 -20.49 -9.54 -12.95
N GLN A 398 -19.51 -10.47 -12.97
CA GLN A 398 -19.56 -11.69 -12.18
C GLN A 398 -19.53 -11.41 -10.68
N LEU A 399 -18.76 -10.44 -10.23
CA LEU A 399 -18.74 -10.03 -8.83
C LEU A 399 -20.09 -9.45 -8.39
N ALA A 400 -20.72 -8.63 -9.23
CA ALA A 400 -22.08 -8.10 -8.99
C ALA A 400 -23.13 -9.21 -8.95
N TYR A 401 -23.04 -10.21 -9.82
CA TYR A 401 -23.94 -11.37 -9.84
C TYR A 401 -23.74 -12.28 -8.63
N TYR A 402 -22.51 -12.45 -8.16
CA TYR A 402 -22.25 -13.18 -6.92
C TYR A 402 -22.80 -12.46 -5.70
N LEU A 403 -22.62 -11.14 -5.63
CA LEU A 403 -23.24 -10.32 -4.59
C LEU A 403 -24.77 -10.45 -4.60
N ASP A 404 -25.41 -10.38 -5.77
CA ASP A 404 -26.85 -10.56 -5.93
C ASP A 404 -27.31 -11.94 -5.42
N TYR A 405 -26.58 -13.00 -5.76
CA TYR A 405 -26.84 -14.33 -5.23
C TYR A 405 -26.71 -14.38 -3.70
N CYS A 406 -25.68 -13.79 -3.13
CA CYS A 406 -25.49 -13.74 -1.67
C CYS A 406 -26.65 -13.04 -0.97
N MET A 407 -27.11 -11.90 -1.50
CA MET A 407 -28.21 -11.11 -0.95
C MET A 407 -29.58 -11.81 -1.08
N ARG A 408 -29.79 -12.62 -2.13
CA ARG A 408 -31.07 -13.36 -2.34
C ARG A 408 -31.13 -14.69 -1.62
N ALA A 409 -30.02 -15.42 -1.55
CA ALA A 409 -30.02 -16.80 -1.08
C ALA A 409 -28.79 -17.23 -0.30
N GLY A 410 -27.59 -16.73 -0.70
CA GLY A 410 -26.31 -17.21 -0.18
C GLY A 410 -26.10 -16.97 1.31
N PHE A 411 -26.71 -15.95 1.88
CA PHE A 411 -26.63 -15.62 3.29
C PHE A 411 -27.73 -16.29 4.16
N LYS A 412 -28.60 -17.09 3.56
CA LYS A 412 -29.66 -17.77 4.31
C LYS A 412 -29.08 -18.71 5.37
N GLY A 413 -29.42 -18.47 6.64
CA GLY A 413 -28.99 -19.29 7.78
C GLY A 413 -27.53 -19.07 8.21
N LYS A 414 -26.83 -18.07 7.67
CA LYS A 414 -25.45 -17.71 8.10
C LYS A 414 -25.49 -16.70 9.24
N SER A 415 -24.47 -16.76 10.12
CA SER A 415 -24.28 -15.76 11.17
C SER A 415 -23.91 -14.40 10.60
N GLN A 416 -24.18 -13.34 11.36
CA GLN A 416 -23.85 -11.96 10.92
C GLN A 416 -22.37 -11.78 10.65
N GLU A 417 -21.49 -12.39 11.45
CA GLU A 417 -20.04 -12.34 11.26
C GLU A 417 -19.59 -12.92 9.91
N VAL A 418 -20.17 -14.05 9.50
CA VAL A 418 -19.88 -14.67 8.21
C VAL A 418 -20.37 -13.80 7.06
N VAL A 419 -21.53 -13.15 7.22
CA VAL A 419 -22.06 -12.20 6.23
C VAL A 419 -21.10 -11.03 6.06
N GLU A 420 -20.69 -10.41 7.16
CA GLU A 420 -19.77 -9.26 7.14
C GLU A 420 -18.39 -9.62 6.56
N SER A 421 -17.84 -10.77 6.96
CA SER A 421 -16.57 -11.25 6.39
C SER A 421 -16.66 -11.52 4.89
N THR A 422 -17.78 -12.11 4.42
CA THR A 422 -17.98 -12.34 2.98
C THR A 422 -18.11 -11.01 2.22
N LEU A 423 -18.76 -10.02 2.80
CA LEU A 423 -18.87 -8.68 2.21
C LEU A 423 -17.51 -7.98 2.17
N ASP A 424 -16.68 -8.12 3.20
CA ASP A 424 -15.31 -7.61 3.21
C ASP A 424 -14.46 -8.24 2.09
N ASP A 425 -14.57 -9.54 1.89
CA ASP A 425 -13.90 -10.25 0.80
C ASP A 425 -14.35 -9.73 -0.59
N ILE A 426 -15.66 -9.50 -0.78
CA ILE A 426 -16.19 -8.92 -2.01
C ILE A 426 -15.65 -7.50 -2.24
N ILE A 427 -15.62 -6.67 -1.19
CA ILE A 427 -15.07 -5.30 -1.26
C ILE A 427 -13.56 -5.33 -1.53
N ALA A 428 -12.82 -6.29 -0.96
CA ALA A 428 -11.40 -6.47 -1.23
C ALA A 428 -11.12 -6.81 -2.70
N LEU A 429 -11.96 -7.65 -3.33
CA LEU A 429 -11.89 -7.91 -4.78
C LEU A 429 -12.29 -6.67 -5.61
N PHE A 430 -13.33 -5.94 -5.18
CA PHE A 430 -13.75 -4.69 -5.85
C PHE A 430 -12.63 -3.67 -5.94
N LYS A 431 -11.76 -3.55 -4.93
CA LYS A 431 -10.58 -2.67 -4.97
C LYS A 431 -9.67 -2.94 -6.16
N ASN A 432 -9.56 -4.18 -6.58
CA ASN A 432 -8.70 -4.64 -7.68
C ASN A 432 -9.36 -4.57 -9.06
N LEU A 433 -10.66 -4.22 -9.14
CA LEU A 433 -11.34 -4.06 -10.42
C LEU A 433 -10.90 -2.79 -11.14
N ASN A 434 -10.62 -2.89 -12.43
CA ASN A 434 -10.36 -1.73 -13.30
C ASN A 434 -11.66 -1.00 -13.65
N THR A 435 -12.73 -1.76 -13.92
CA THR A 435 -14.03 -1.24 -14.36
C THR A 435 -15.04 -1.22 -13.20
N LYS A 436 -14.72 -0.43 -12.17
CA LYS A 436 -15.56 -0.27 -10.96
C LYS A 436 -16.98 0.23 -11.31
N TYR A 437 -17.09 1.06 -12.33
CA TYR A 437 -18.37 1.57 -12.80
C TYR A 437 -19.30 0.46 -13.32
N VAL A 438 -18.77 -0.53 -14.05
CA VAL A 438 -19.57 -1.67 -14.51
C VAL A 438 -20.12 -2.47 -13.34
N PHE A 439 -19.29 -2.69 -12.31
CA PHE A 439 -19.75 -3.31 -11.06
C PHE A 439 -20.87 -2.50 -10.40
N GLN A 440 -20.70 -1.18 -10.34
CA GLN A 440 -21.69 -0.27 -9.77
C GLN A 440 -23.03 -0.38 -10.50
N GLN A 441 -23.04 -0.18 -11.82
CA GLN A 441 -24.27 -0.26 -12.63
C GLN A 441 -25.00 -1.59 -12.47
N GLU A 442 -24.27 -2.70 -12.58
CA GLU A 442 -24.89 -4.03 -12.42
C GLU A 442 -25.41 -4.23 -11.00
N THR A 443 -24.70 -3.72 -9.98
CA THR A 443 -25.13 -3.82 -8.57
C THR A 443 -26.37 -2.96 -8.33
N GLU A 444 -26.41 -1.71 -8.81
CA GLU A 444 -27.58 -0.83 -8.73
C GLU A 444 -28.80 -1.46 -9.38
N LYS A 445 -28.66 -1.99 -10.61
CA LYS A 445 -29.72 -2.68 -11.33
C LYS A 445 -30.24 -3.90 -10.55
N LYS A 446 -29.35 -4.74 -10.06
CA LYS A 446 -29.70 -5.93 -9.28
C LYS A 446 -30.32 -5.60 -7.93
N MET A 447 -29.82 -4.56 -7.26
CA MET A 447 -30.37 -4.10 -6.00
C MET A 447 -31.77 -3.53 -6.18
N SER A 448 -31.99 -2.68 -7.18
CA SER A 448 -33.32 -2.17 -7.55
C SER A 448 -34.30 -3.32 -7.78
N ASP A 449 -33.90 -4.32 -8.59
CA ASP A 449 -34.72 -5.49 -8.89
C ASP A 449 -35.02 -6.34 -7.61
N ARG A 450 -34.05 -6.51 -6.69
CA ARG A 450 -34.26 -7.21 -5.42
C ARG A 450 -35.26 -6.50 -4.51
N LEU A 451 -35.10 -5.20 -4.39
CA LEU A 451 -35.90 -4.39 -3.48
C LEU A 451 -37.36 -4.25 -3.96
N ILE A 452 -37.56 -4.03 -5.27
CA ILE A 452 -38.90 -3.95 -5.86
C ILE A 452 -39.63 -5.30 -5.76
N LYS A 453 -38.90 -6.40 -6.03
CA LYS A 453 -39.47 -7.74 -5.98
C LYS A 453 -39.58 -8.35 -4.56
N ASP A 454 -39.10 -7.59 -3.54
CA ASP A 454 -39.02 -8.07 -2.15
C ASP A 454 -38.33 -9.44 -2.04
N SER A 455 -37.24 -9.59 -2.74
CA SER A 455 -36.47 -10.84 -2.85
C SER A 455 -35.14 -10.80 -2.10
N THR A 456 -34.85 -9.73 -1.37
CA THR A 456 -33.69 -9.64 -0.50
C THR A 456 -33.91 -10.39 0.81
N LEU A 457 -32.90 -11.08 1.32
CA LEU A 457 -32.98 -11.80 2.60
C LEU A 457 -33.07 -10.85 3.79
N SER A 458 -32.36 -9.73 3.74
CA SER A 458 -32.30 -8.76 4.82
C SER A 458 -31.92 -7.37 4.30
N ILE A 459 -32.73 -6.38 4.63
CA ILE A 459 -32.45 -4.97 4.35
C ILE A 459 -31.19 -4.52 5.11
N ASN A 460 -30.92 -5.10 6.29
CA ASN A 460 -29.73 -4.78 7.06
C ASN A 460 -28.45 -5.16 6.33
N ASN A 461 -28.41 -6.29 5.63
CA ASN A 461 -27.27 -6.72 4.85
C ASN A 461 -26.98 -5.74 3.69
N GLU A 462 -28.02 -5.20 3.05
CA GLU A 462 -27.89 -4.15 2.03
C GLU A 462 -27.24 -2.87 2.63
N LYS A 463 -27.70 -2.44 3.81
CA LYS A 463 -27.13 -1.28 4.52
C LYS A 463 -25.67 -1.48 4.88
N ILE A 464 -25.31 -2.66 5.38
CA ILE A 464 -23.91 -3.00 5.72
C ILE A 464 -23.04 -2.96 4.46
N PHE A 465 -23.50 -3.56 3.36
CA PHE A 465 -22.79 -3.52 2.10
C PHE A 465 -22.52 -2.09 1.61
N ILE A 466 -23.58 -1.25 1.59
CA ILE A 466 -23.46 0.17 1.18
C ILE A 466 -22.51 0.92 2.10
N SER A 467 -22.57 0.71 3.40
CA SER A 467 -21.67 1.35 4.38
C SER A 467 -20.21 0.97 4.13
N LYS A 468 -19.92 -0.33 3.91
CA LYS A 468 -18.57 -0.82 3.58
C LYS A 468 -18.09 -0.30 2.24
N LEU A 469 -18.93 -0.29 1.22
CA LEU A 469 -18.59 0.23 -0.12
C LEU A 469 -18.31 1.74 -0.06
N LYS A 470 -19.04 2.51 0.75
CA LYS A 470 -18.83 3.95 0.94
C LYS A 470 -17.48 4.29 1.58
N GLN A 471 -16.94 3.42 2.42
CA GLN A 471 -15.62 3.61 3.03
C GLN A 471 -14.48 3.47 2.00
N GLU A 472 -14.71 2.68 0.94
CA GLU A 472 -13.68 2.29 -0.02
C GLU A 472 -13.84 2.90 -1.41
N SER A 473 -14.88 3.69 -1.61
CA SER A 473 -15.20 4.29 -2.90
C SER A 473 -15.74 5.72 -2.76
N ASP A 474 -15.76 6.45 -3.86
CA ASP A 474 -16.32 7.81 -3.91
C ASP A 474 -17.82 7.79 -3.58
N ILE A 475 -18.30 8.86 -2.93
CA ILE A 475 -19.71 9.03 -2.54
C ILE A 475 -20.64 8.91 -3.76
N SER A 476 -20.19 9.34 -4.94
CA SER A 476 -20.95 9.25 -6.18
C SER A 476 -21.32 7.82 -6.57
N LEU A 477 -20.43 6.85 -6.27
CA LEU A 477 -20.63 5.42 -6.55
C LEU A 477 -21.75 4.78 -5.73
N VAL A 478 -22.08 5.33 -4.57
CA VAL A 478 -23.09 4.76 -3.66
C VAL A 478 -24.33 5.62 -3.54
N SER A 479 -24.40 6.76 -4.22
CA SER A 479 -25.48 7.75 -4.05
C SER A 479 -26.85 7.17 -4.41
N LYS A 480 -26.99 6.49 -5.54
CA LYS A 480 -28.25 5.85 -5.96
C LYS A 480 -28.67 4.74 -5.01
N MET A 481 -27.75 3.86 -4.61
CA MET A 481 -28.04 2.77 -3.65
C MET A 481 -28.49 3.32 -2.28
N SER A 482 -27.84 4.40 -1.83
CA SER A 482 -28.24 5.11 -0.59
C SER A 482 -29.63 5.75 -0.74
N GLY A 483 -29.94 6.32 -1.90
CA GLY A 483 -31.25 6.87 -2.23
C GLY A 483 -32.34 5.79 -2.19
N MET A 484 -32.08 4.62 -2.78
CA MET A 484 -33.02 3.48 -2.70
C MET A 484 -33.34 3.08 -1.26
N MET A 485 -32.31 3.07 -0.37
CA MET A 485 -32.53 2.74 1.05
C MET A 485 -33.35 3.82 1.77
N SER A 486 -33.08 5.10 1.47
CA SER A 486 -33.85 6.22 2.02
C SER A 486 -35.31 6.17 1.60
N ASP A 487 -35.57 5.87 0.31
CA ASP A 487 -36.95 5.73 -0.19
C ASP A 487 -37.70 4.60 0.53
N LEU A 488 -37.05 3.45 0.78
CA LEU A 488 -37.68 2.35 1.53
C LEU A 488 -38.02 2.74 2.96
N GLU A 489 -37.19 3.51 3.64
CA GLU A 489 -37.47 3.99 5.00
C GLU A 489 -38.63 5.01 5.00
N THR A 490 -38.66 5.88 4.01
CA THR A 490 -39.76 6.85 3.81
C THR A 490 -41.05 6.11 3.50
N ASN A 491 -41.00 5.14 2.61
CA ASN A 491 -42.19 4.32 2.25
C ASN A 491 -42.84 3.62 3.44
N LYS A 492 -42.08 3.10 4.39
CA LYS A 492 -42.66 2.50 5.62
C LYS A 492 -43.49 3.51 6.39
N LYS A 493 -42.93 4.73 6.59
CA LYS A 493 -43.63 5.80 7.30
C LYS A 493 -44.87 6.28 6.53
N GLU A 494 -44.78 6.41 5.21
CA GLU A 494 -45.90 6.84 4.37
C GLU A 494 -47.01 5.78 4.30
N SER A 495 -46.63 4.52 4.20
CA SER A 495 -47.60 3.42 4.20
C SER A 495 -48.38 3.34 5.52
N GLU A 496 -47.72 3.55 6.66
CA GLU A 496 -48.37 3.63 7.97
C GLU A 496 -49.28 4.87 8.08
N ALA A 497 -48.81 6.04 7.61
CA ALA A 497 -49.59 7.26 7.61
C ALA A 497 -50.84 7.12 6.71
N TYR A 498 -50.69 6.57 5.50
CA TYR A 498 -51.82 6.31 4.60
C TYR A 498 -52.83 5.32 5.21
N LYS A 499 -52.36 4.23 5.80
CA LYS A 499 -53.24 3.25 6.49
C LYS A 499 -54.02 3.90 7.63
N ASN A 500 -53.39 4.78 8.39
CA ASN A 500 -54.03 5.47 9.52
C ASN A 500 -55.01 6.58 9.07
N SER A 501 -54.93 7.07 7.84
CA SER A 501 -55.87 8.02 7.29
C SER A 501 -57.26 7.43 7.00
N TYR A 502 -57.38 6.09 6.94
CA TYR A 502 -58.63 5.40 6.72
C TYR A 502 -59.22 4.86 8.03
N SER A 503 -60.37 5.34 8.41
CA SER A 503 -61.14 4.87 9.60
C SER A 503 -61.60 3.40 9.51
N LYS A 504 -61.65 2.81 8.29
CA LYS A 504 -61.99 1.42 8.01
C LYS A 504 -60.81 0.56 7.52
N GLY A 505 -59.58 1.07 7.63
CA GLY A 505 -58.34 0.31 7.39
C GLY A 505 -57.94 0.05 5.94
N SER A 506 -58.82 0.21 4.94
CA SER A 506 -58.49 0.03 3.52
C SER A 506 -59.62 0.49 2.57
N PRO A 507 -59.29 1.04 1.38
CA PRO A 507 -60.30 1.35 0.38
C PRO A 507 -60.92 0.05 -0.17
N ASN A 508 -62.25 0.00 -0.23
CA ASN A 508 -63.02 -1.11 -0.79
C ASN A 508 -62.71 -2.50 -0.18
N GLY A 509 -62.19 -2.59 1.04
CA GLY A 509 -61.86 -3.85 1.69
C GLY A 509 -60.60 -4.56 1.18
N ILE A 510 -59.86 -3.93 0.26
CA ILE A 510 -58.59 -4.44 -0.29
C ILE A 510 -57.42 -3.83 0.49
N LYS A 511 -56.51 -4.69 1.00
CA LYS A 511 -55.24 -4.23 1.56
C LYS A 511 -54.34 -3.69 0.45
N PHE A 512 -54.33 -2.36 0.26
CA PHE A 512 -53.56 -1.68 -0.76
C PHE A 512 -52.31 -1.09 -0.15
N VAL A 513 -51.15 -1.43 -0.74
CA VAL A 513 -49.82 -0.95 -0.30
C VAL A 513 -49.12 -0.36 -1.50
N VAL A 514 -48.64 0.86 -1.39
CA VAL A 514 -47.91 1.56 -2.44
C VAL A 514 -46.48 1.83 -2.01
N GLN A 515 -45.53 1.58 -2.89
CA GLN A 515 -44.17 1.96 -2.72
C GLN A 515 -43.85 3.14 -3.66
N VAL A 516 -43.61 4.32 -3.09
CA VAL A 516 -43.20 5.51 -3.84
C VAL A 516 -41.69 5.51 -3.92
N ILE A 517 -41.16 5.57 -5.14
CA ILE A 517 -39.72 5.54 -5.43
C ILE A 517 -39.31 6.76 -6.24
N SER A 518 -38.09 7.27 -5.96
CA SER A 518 -37.57 8.43 -6.67
C SER A 518 -37.01 8.02 -8.05
N ASN A 519 -37.37 8.75 -9.10
CA ASN A 519 -36.93 8.45 -10.47
C ASN A 519 -35.42 8.52 -10.65
N ASN A 520 -34.70 9.26 -9.81
CA ASN A 520 -33.25 9.43 -9.90
C ASN A 520 -32.44 8.27 -9.29
N ALA A 521 -32.95 7.65 -8.22
CA ALA A 521 -32.24 6.58 -7.52
C ALA A 521 -32.50 5.19 -8.14
N TRP A 522 -33.69 4.96 -8.68
CA TRP A 522 -34.09 3.65 -9.18
C TRP A 522 -33.95 3.54 -10.69
N GLU A 523 -33.42 2.42 -11.16
CA GLU A 523 -33.34 2.10 -12.58
C GLU A 523 -34.63 1.42 -13.07
N VAL A 524 -35.76 2.06 -12.80
CA VAL A 524 -37.04 1.65 -13.34
C VAL A 524 -37.14 2.23 -14.74
N GLY A 525 -36.94 1.38 -15.73
CA GLY A 525 -36.85 1.82 -17.11
C GLY A 525 -38.10 2.58 -17.55
N LYS A 526 -37.92 3.78 -18.11
CA LYS A 526 -38.97 4.56 -18.80
C LYS A 526 -39.63 3.79 -19.94
N LYS A 527 -39.14 2.61 -20.30
CA LYS A 527 -39.50 1.86 -21.49
C LYS A 527 -40.72 0.94 -21.36
N HIS A 528 -41.24 0.71 -20.16
CA HIS A 528 -42.33 -0.26 -19.94
C HIS A 528 -43.35 0.29 -18.93
N ILE A 529 -44.03 1.37 -19.29
CA ILE A 529 -45.29 1.69 -18.65
C ILE A 529 -46.29 0.70 -19.26
N LEU A 530 -46.84 -0.20 -18.44
CA LEU A 530 -47.83 -1.14 -18.86
C LEU A 530 -49.10 -0.40 -19.20
N GLU A 531 -49.45 -0.35 -20.52
CA GLU A 531 -50.73 0.23 -20.95
C GLU A 531 -51.77 -0.85 -20.81
N ILE A 532 -52.62 -0.70 -19.76
CA ILE A 532 -53.72 -1.64 -19.47
C ILE A 532 -54.85 -0.88 -18.78
N GLU A 533 -56.08 -1.12 -19.24
CA GLU A 533 -57.23 -0.55 -18.56
C GLU A 533 -57.62 -1.37 -17.33
N LEU A 534 -57.68 -0.69 -16.19
CA LEU A 534 -57.92 -1.33 -14.92
C LEU A 534 -59.41 -1.46 -14.61
N PRO A 535 -59.85 -2.55 -14.00
CA PRO A 535 -61.19 -2.64 -13.42
C PRO A 535 -61.46 -1.53 -12.41
N PRO A 536 -62.75 -1.09 -12.28
CA PRO A 536 -63.12 0.01 -11.39
C PRO A 536 -62.61 -0.16 -9.95
N LEU A 537 -62.54 -1.39 -9.47
CA LEU A 537 -62.07 -1.74 -8.14
C LEU A 537 -60.59 -1.36 -7.92
N PHE A 538 -59.71 -1.66 -8.88
CA PHE A 538 -58.28 -1.29 -8.78
C PHE A 538 -58.05 0.18 -9.09
N LYS A 539 -58.83 0.73 -10.02
CA LYS A 539 -58.73 2.14 -10.36
C LYS A 539 -59.08 3.04 -9.17
N SER A 540 -60.15 2.71 -8.44
CA SER A 540 -60.54 3.48 -7.25
C SER A 540 -59.44 3.48 -6.16
N CYS A 541 -58.70 2.38 -5.99
CA CYS A 541 -57.57 2.34 -5.05
C CYS A 541 -56.42 3.26 -5.46
N ILE A 542 -56.15 3.33 -6.75
CA ILE A 542 -55.11 4.23 -7.32
C ILE A 542 -55.53 5.70 -7.14
N ASP A 543 -56.76 6.05 -7.53
CA ASP A 543 -57.32 7.40 -7.47
C ASP A 543 -57.34 7.93 -6.02
N ASP A 544 -57.69 7.07 -5.08
CA ASP A 544 -57.66 7.39 -3.65
C ASP A 544 -56.26 7.70 -3.14
N PHE A 545 -55.27 6.87 -3.49
CA PHE A 545 -53.88 7.11 -3.10
C PHE A 545 -53.28 8.38 -3.74
N GLU A 546 -53.56 8.60 -5.04
CA GLU A 546 -53.18 9.85 -5.71
C GLU A 546 -53.71 11.06 -5.03
N SER A 547 -55.00 11.05 -4.70
CA SER A 547 -55.68 12.15 -3.97
C SER A 547 -55.05 12.42 -2.61
N TYR A 548 -54.69 11.35 -1.87
CA TYR A 548 -54.02 11.47 -0.59
C TYR A 548 -52.60 12.02 -0.76
N TYR A 549 -51.83 11.48 -1.69
CA TYR A 549 -50.41 11.82 -1.86
C TYR A 549 -50.23 13.21 -2.41
N LEU A 550 -51.00 13.63 -3.44
CA LEU A 550 -50.89 14.93 -4.06
C LEU A 550 -51.40 16.08 -3.16
N LYS A 551 -52.30 15.79 -2.24
CA LYS A 551 -52.66 16.76 -1.16
C LYS A 551 -51.48 17.05 -0.24
N LYS A 552 -50.62 16.07 0.00
CA LYS A 552 -49.47 16.22 0.87
C LYS A 552 -48.23 16.77 0.14
N TYR A 553 -48.06 16.43 -1.13
CA TYR A 553 -46.90 16.74 -1.95
C TYR A 553 -47.34 17.40 -3.26
N GLN A 554 -47.69 18.70 -3.22
CA GLN A 554 -48.32 19.43 -4.30
C GLN A 554 -47.45 19.61 -5.56
N GLU A 555 -46.10 19.54 -5.43
CA GLU A 555 -45.16 19.74 -6.55
C GLU A 555 -44.69 18.43 -7.18
N GLN A 556 -45.17 17.29 -6.73
CA GLN A 556 -44.73 15.98 -7.22
C GLN A 556 -45.75 15.40 -8.20
N LYS A 557 -45.24 14.60 -9.16
CA LYS A 557 -46.02 13.84 -10.12
C LYS A 557 -45.79 12.35 -9.91
N LEU A 558 -46.87 11.57 -9.75
CA LEU A 558 -46.82 10.13 -9.68
C LEU A 558 -46.86 9.51 -11.07
N ILE A 559 -46.06 8.48 -11.30
CA ILE A 559 -46.11 7.62 -12.48
C ILE A 559 -46.26 6.19 -12.00
N TRP A 560 -47.29 5.51 -12.43
CA TRP A 560 -47.60 4.15 -11.99
C TRP A 560 -46.89 3.11 -12.85
N HIS A 561 -46.13 2.25 -12.20
CA HIS A 561 -45.46 1.10 -12.81
C HIS A 561 -46.21 -0.18 -12.48
N LEU A 562 -47.27 -0.44 -13.22
CA LEU A 562 -48.18 -1.57 -12.98
C LEU A 562 -47.58 -2.94 -13.25
N ASP A 563 -46.48 -2.98 -14.04
CA ASP A 563 -45.70 -4.18 -14.36
C ASP A 563 -44.98 -4.79 -13.15
N PHE A 564 -44.71 -3.99 -12.11
CA PHE A 564 -44.16 -4.47 -10.84
C PHE A 564 -45.19 -4.79 -9.78
N SER A 565 -46.46 -4.56 -10.07
CA SER A 565 -47.55 -4.81 -9.14
C SER A 565 -47.68 -6.30 -8.79
N LYS A 566 -47.86 -6.59 -7.52
CA LYS A 566 -48.11 -7.93 -7.01
C LYS A 566 -49.49 -7.94 -6.38
N VAL A 567 -50.26 -8.92 -6.73
CA VAL A 567 -51.62 -9.13 -6.18
C VAL A 567 -51.72 -10.49 -5.50
N GLU A 568 -52.21 -10.48 -4.27
CA GLU A 568 -52.47 -11.70 -3.52
C GLU A 568 -53.93 -12.06 -3.66
N ILE A 569 -54.22 -13.28 -4.14
CA ILE A 569 -55.58 -13.82 -4.26
C ILE A 569 -55.69 -15.13 -3.55
N GLN A 570 -56.90 -15.40 -3.05
CA GLN A 570 -57.27 -16.67 -2.42
C GLN A 570 -58.27 -17.42 -3.31
N TYR A 571 -57.94 -18.65 -3.64
CA TYR A 571 -58.84 -19.52 -4.41
C TYR A 571 -59.88 -20.17 -3.49
N LEU A 572 -61.12 -19.63 -3.50
CA LEU A 572 -62.19 -20.07 -2.61
C LEU A 572 -62.74 -21.47 -2.96
N TYR A 573 -62.60 -21.87 -4.21
CA TYR A 573 -63.06 -23.18 -4.71
C TYR A 573 -62.11 -24.33 -4.36
N LEU A 574 -60.91 -24.04 -3.90
CA LEU A 574 -59.97 -25.08 -3.49
C LEU A 574 -60.14 -25.45 -2.00
N LYS A 575 -60.13 -26.77 -1.72
CA LYS A 575 -60.23 -27.28 -0.34
C LYS A 575 -59.20 -26.67 0.62
N ASN A 576 -58.00 -26.40 0.15
CA ASN A 576 -56.89 -25.90 0.96
C ASN A 576 -56.80 -24.37 1.01
N LYS A 577 -57.70 -23.62 0.37
CA LYS A 577 -57.73 -22.12 0.35
C LYS A 577 -56.36 -21.53 0.12
N ASN A 578 -55.64 -22.00 -0.95
CA ASN A 578 -54.28 -21.54 -1.24
C ASN A 578 -54.31 -20.08 -1.67
N ILE A 579 -53.27 -19.33 -1.19
CA ILE A 579 -53.06 -17.94 -1.59
C ILE A 579 -51.97 -17.93 -2.64
N SER A 580 -52.24 -17.30 -3.79
CA SER A 580 -51.19 -17.05 -4.79
C SER A 580 -50.81 -15.60 -4.88
N VAL A 581 -49.52 -15.36 -5.05
CA VAL A 581 -48.99 -14.06 -5.39
C VAL A 581 -48.71 -14.04 -6.90
N SER A 582 -49.44 -13.24 -7.63
CA SER A 582 -49.43 -13.18 -9.08
C SER A 582 -49.16 -11.74 -9.56
N THR A 583 -48.77 -11.59 -10.82
CA THR A 583 -48.71 -10.28 -11.45
C THR A 583 -50.08 -9.73 -11.74
N LEU A 584 -50.23 -8.40 -11.85
CA LEU A 584 -51.50 -7.77 -12.14
C LEU A 584 -52.17 -8.33 -13.42
N PRO A 585 -51.49 -8.46 -14.57
CA PRO A 585 -52.08 -9.07 -15.75
C PRO A 585 -52.60 -10.48 -15.54
N GLN A 586 -51.87 -11.32 -14.76
CA GLN A 586 -52.34 -12.67 -14.44
C GLN A 586 -53.68 -12.66 -13.67
N ILE A 587 -53.83 -11.71 -12.73
CA ILE A 587 -55.07 -11.56 -11.97
C ILE A 587 -56.20 -11.07 -12.87
N LEU A 588 -55.95 -10.14 -13.76
CA LEU A 588 -56.95 -9.66 -14.71
C LEU A 588 -57.46 -10.80 -15.63
N ILE A 589 -56.55 -11.68 -16.08
CA ILE A 589 -56.92 -12.89 -16.80
C ILE A 589 -57.83 -13.77 -15.98
N LEU A 590 -57.50 -14.06 -14.71
CA LEU A 590 -58.31 -14.91 -13.82
C LEU A 590 -59.67 -14.30 -13.52
N LEU A 591 -59.75 -13.00 -13.26
CA LEU A 591 -61.01 -12.29 -13.03
C LEU A 591 -61.92 -12.35 -14.27
N LYS A 592 -61.35 -12.24 -15.48
CA LYS A 592 -62.17 -12.34 -16.71
C LYS A 592 -62.64 -13.75 -16.97
N LEU A 593 -61.81 -14.76 -16.69
CA LEU A 593 -62.17 -16.15 -16.79
C LEU A 593 -63.24 -16.55 -15.75
N GLU A 594 -63.21 -15.94 -14.54
CA GLU A 594 -64.27 -16.12 -13.56
C GLU A 594 -65.59 -15.56 -14.01
N GLN A 595 -65.61 -14.37 -14.64
CA GLN A 595 -66.84 -13.74 -15.12
C GLN A 595 -67.46 -14.47 -16.32
N LEU A 596 -66.68 -14.92 -17.26
CA LEU A 596 -67.15 -15.49 -18.53
C LEU A 596 -67.16 -17.04 -18.57
N GLY A 597 -66.54 -17.70 -17.61
CA GLY A 597 -66.29 -19.13 -17.59
C GLY A 597 -65.21 -19.55 -18.56
N LYS A 598 -65.26 -19.10 -19.83
CA LYS A 598 -64.25 -19.29 -20.86
C LYS A 598 -64.00 -18.00 -21.61
N ALA A 599 -62.73 -17.76 -22.00
CA ALA A 599 -62.40 -16.61 -22.82
C ALA A 599 -61.18 -16.89 -23.72
N SER A 600 -61.12 -16.25 -24.90
CA SER A 600 -59.95 -16.28 -25.76
C SER A 600 -58.93 -15.18 -25.36
N ILE A 601 -57.66 -15.35 -25.78
CA ILE A 601 -56.63 -14.36 -25.61
C ILE A 601 -57.08 -13.00 -26.17
N LYS A 602 -57.66 -13.05 -27.37
CA LYS A 602 -58.15 -11.84 -28.05
C LYS A 602 -59.23 -11.12 -27.25
N THR A 603 -60.22 -11.83 -26.71
CA THR A 603 -61.30 -11.25 -25.90
C THR A 603 -60.76 -10.58 -24.61
N ILE A 604 -59.77 -11.21 -23.97
CA ILE A 604 -59.13 -10.65 -22.77
C ILE A 604 -58.32 -9.39 -23.08
N ALA A 605 -57.56 -9.41 -24.20
CA ALA A 605 -56.75 -8.29 -24.62
C ALA A 605 -57.60 -7.06 -25.03
N GLU A 606 -58.73 -7.29 -25.71
CA GLU A 606 -59.67 -6.24 -26.12
C GLU A 606 -60.37 -5.59 -24.92
N GLU A 607 -60.77 -6.36 -23.93
CA GLU A 607 -61.41 -5.88 -22.70
C GLU A 607 -60.52 -4.93 -21.92
N TYR A 608 -59.26 -5.30 -21.70
CA TYR A 608 -58.31 -4.55 -20.93
C TYR A 608 -57.42 -3.62 -21.78
N LYS A 609 -57.71 -3.49 -23.08
CA LYS A 609 -57.01 -2.64 -24.04
C LYS A 609 -55.47 -2.81 -23.98
N CYS A 610 -55.00 -4.04 -23.89
CA CYS A 610 -53.61 -4.39 -23.77
C CYS A 610 -53.09 -5.21 -24.97
N SER A 611 -51.78 -5.40 -25.08
CA SER A 611 -51.18 -6.20 -26.13
C SER A 611 -51.48 -7.70 -25.97
N ILE A 612 -51.70 -8.35 -27.08
CA ILE A 612 -51.95 -9.82 -27.15
C ILE A 612 -50.74 -10.57 -26.56
N ASP A 613 -49.52 -10.13 -26.87
CA ASP A 613 -48.30 -10.77 -26.39
C ASP A 613 -48.19 -10.72 -24.86
N LEU A 614 -48.64 -9.62 -24.23
CA LEU A 614 -48.68 -9.50 -22.77
C LEU A 614 -49.60 -10.60 -22.15
N ILE A 615 -50.75 -10.85 -22.73
CA ILE A 615 -51.67 -11.87 -22.25
C ILE A 615 -51.07 -13.28 -22.47
N LYS A 616 -50.44 -13.52 -23.65
CA LYS A 616 -49.76 -14.79 -23.94
C LYS A 616 -48.67 -15.12 -22.93
N ASP A 617 -47.75 -14.17 -22.65
CA ASP A 617 -46.66 -14.35 -21.70
C ASP A 617 -47.15 -14.66 -20.29
N ASN A 618 -48.23 -14.02 -19.87
CA ASN A 618 -48.80 -14.21 -18.53
C ASN A 618 -49.62 -15.51 -18.41
N ILE A 619 -50.35 -15.94 -19.44
CA ILE A 619 -51.05 -17.22 -19.51
C ILE A 619 -50.07 -18.39 -19.40
N VAL A 620 -48.93 -18.32 -20.11
CA VAL A 620 -47.89 -19.35 -20.01
C VAL A 620 -47.45 -19.56 -18.55
N GLY A 621 -47.27 -18.46 -17.77
CA GLY A 621 -46.95 -18.54 -16.35
C GLY A 621 -48.05 -19.22 -15.50
N LEU A 622 -49.34 -19.08 -15.85
CA LEU A 622 -50.45 -19.69 -15.17
C LEU A 622 -50.61 -21.21 -15.46
N ILE A 623 -50.12 -21.67 -16.62
CA ILE A 623 -50.22 -23.08 -17.04
C ILE A 623 -48.93 -23.84 -16.69
N TYR A 624 -47.74 -23.32 -17.03
CA TYR A 624 -46.47 -24.05 -17.04
C TYR A 624 -45.53 -23.68 -15.90
N ASN A 625 -45.99 -23.12 -14.80
CA ASN A 625 -45.10 -22.74 -13.74
C ASN A 625 -44.43 -23.95 -13.06
N ILE A 626 -43.10 -23.94 -13.01
CA ILE A 626 -42.27 -25.03 -12.46
C ILE A 626 -42.59 -25.35 -10.98
N ASN A 627 -43.10 -24.38 -10.22
CA ASN A 627 -43.41 -24.56 -8.82
C ASN A 627 -44.59 -25.55 -8.55
N PHE A 628 -45.51 -25.67 -9.50
CA PHE A 628 -46.64 -26.59 -9.39
C PHE A 628 -46.78 -27.52 -10.58
N ASN A 629 -46.12 -27.24 -11.70
CA ASN A 629 -46.15 -28.05 -12.91
C ASN A 629 -44.71 -28.31 -13.43
N PRO A 630 -43.86 -29.06 -12.67
CA PRO A 630 -42.47 -29.28 -13.06
C PRO A 630 -42.28 -30.12 -14.34
N LYS A 631 -43.33 -30.89 -14.73
CA LYS A 631 -43.31 -31.73 -15.93
C LYS A 631 -43.94 -31.08 -17.15
N GLY A 632 -44.45 -29.83 -17.05
CA GLY A 632 -45.09 -29.14 -18.14
C GLY A 632 -46.42 -29.78 -18.63
N ASP A 633 -47.17 -30.40 -17.75
CA ASP A 633 -48.44 -31.03 -18.06
C ASP A 633 -49.56 -29.97 -18.09
N ASN A 634 -50.20 -29.79 -19.24
CA ASN A 634 -51.27 -28.80 -19.43
C ASN A 634 -52.46 -28.96 -18.48
N SER A 635 -52.68 -30.15 -17.92
CA SER A 635 -53.78 -30.42 -16.97
C SER A 635 -53.49 -29.94 -15.54
N LYS A 636 -52.27 -29.53 -15.19
CA LYS A 636 -51.82 -29.17 -13.86
C LYS A 636 -51.68 -27.68 -13.60
N GLY A 637 -51.98 -26.85 -14.57
CA GLY A 637 -51.98 -25.39 -14.42
C GLY A 637 -53.14 -24.85 -13.62
N VAL A 638 -53.05 -23.58 -13.20
CA VAL A 638 -54.18 -22.83 -12.60
C VAL A 638 -55.27 -22.57 -13.65
N VAL A 639 -54.84 -22.42 -14.91
CA VAL A 639 -55.68 -22.24 -16.07
C VAL A 639 -55.44 -23.39 -17.03
N LEU A 640 -56.50 -23.85 -17.74
CA LEU A 640 -56.46 -24.89 -18.76
C LEU A 640 -56.74 -24.28 -20.11
N CYS A 641 -56.00 -24.70 -21.14
CA CYS A 641 -56.37 -24.44 -22.53
C CYS A 641 -57.34 -25.53 -23.00
N THR A 642 -58.49 -25.14 -23.51
CA THR A 642 -59.53 -26.06 -23.95
C THR A 642 -59.41 -26.44 -25.42
N THR A 643 -58.77 -25.63 -26.25
CA THR A 643 -58.68 -25.79 -27.69
C THR A 643 -57.34 -26.38 -28.15
N ASN A 644 -56.22 -26.10 -27.44
CA ASN A 644 -54.89 -26.49 -27.90
C ASN A 644 -54.11 -27.20 -26.77
N LYS A 645 -53.32 -28.23 -27.14
CA LYS A 645 -52.42 -28.95 -26.20
C LYS A 645 -50.95 -28.64 -26.40
N THR A 646 -50.62 -27.71 -27.29
CA THR A 646 -49.21 -27.27 -27.56
C THR A 646 -48.85 -26.14 -26.63
N GLN A 647 -47.54 -25.84 -26.53
CA GLN A 647 -47.04 -24.71 -25.73
C GLN A 647 -47.07 -23.36 -26.47
N GLU A 648 -47.44 -23.37 -27.74
CA GLU A 648 -47.64 -22.18 -28.55
C GLU A 648 -49.10 -21.87 -28.71
N PHE A 649 -49.56 -20.77 -28.11
CA PHE A 649 -50.95 -20.36 -28.13
C PHE A 649 -51.27 -19.40 -29.25
N ILE A 650 -52.43 -19.63 -29.92
CA ILE A 650 -52.97 -18.74 -30.94
C ILE A 650 -53.99 -17.77 -30.31
N ASP A 651 -54.23 -16.65 -30.94
CA ASP A 651 -55.09 -15.57 -30.39
C ASP A 651 -56.52 -16.01 -30.09
N THR A 652 -56.98 -17.05 -30.80
CA THR A 652 -58.33 -17.65 -30.71
C THR A 652 -58.43 -18.80 -29.72
N ASP A 653 -57.31 -19.22 -29.10
CA ASP A 653 -57.34 -20.29 -28.11
C ASP A 653 -58.16 -19.88 -26.89
N GLU A 654 -59.04 -20.77 -26.43
CA GLU A 654 -59.91 -20.58 -25.28
C GLU A 654 -59.33 -21.19 -24.00
N PHE A 655 -59.48 -20.47 -22.93
CA PHE A 655 -58.98 -20.83 -21.61
C PHE A 655 -60.10 -20.84 -20.59
N GLU A 656 -59.98 -21.73 -19.58
CA GLU A 656 -60.88 -21.82 -18.46
C GLU A 656 -60.09 -22.02 -17.12
N ILE A 657 -60.71 -21.71 -16.01
CA ILE A 657 -60.13 -21.93 -14.68
C ILE A 657 -60.13 -23.40 -14.34
N ASN A 658 -59.00 -23.94 -13.90
CA ASN A 658 -58.87 -25.34 -13.51
C ASN A 658 -59.49 -25.61 -12.11
N ALA A 659 -60.71 -26.07 -12.10
CA ALA A 659 -61.38 -26.46 -10.82
C ALA A 659 -60.70 -27.65 -10.09
N LYS A 660 -59.86 -28.43 -10.79
CA LYS A 660 -59.14 -29.59 -10.24
C LYS A 660 -57.67 -29.25 -9.91
N PHE A 661 -57.31 -27.98 -9.90
CA PHE A 661 -55.96 -27.54 -9.56
C PHE A 661 -55.53 -27.97 -8.15
N ILE A 662 -54.36 -28.60 -8.03
CA ILE A 662 -53.79 -29.03 -6.74
C ILE A 662 -52.38 -28.46 -6.65
N SER A 663 -52.14 -27.62 -5.67
CA SER A 663 -50.77 -27.12 -5.40
C SER A 663 -50.01 -28.08 -4.49
N VAL A 664 -48.74 -28.31 -4.84
CA VAL A 664 -47.79 -29.07 -4.01
C VAL A 664 -47.41 -28.29 -2.72
N LYS A 665 -47.44 -26.94 -2.75
CA LYS A 665 -47.14 -26.05 -1.62
C LYS A 665 -48.43 -25.66 -0.89
N GLN A 666 -48.50 -25.93 0.40
CA GLN A 666 -49.74 -25.81 1.20
C GLN A 666 -50.26 -24.39 1.48
N LYS A 667 -49.45 -23.31 1.31
CA LYS A 667 -49.88 -21.95 1.71
C LYS A 667 -49.67 -20.83 0.68
N PHE A 668 -48.52 -20.75 0.06
CA PHE A 668 -48.19 -19.64 -0.88
C PHE A 668 -47.62 -20.14 -2.20
N ILE A 669 -48.17 -19.69 -3.30
CA ILE A 669 -47.71 -19.99 -4.64
C ILE A 669 -47.34 -18.66 -5.30
N THR A 670 -46.08 -18.50 -5.67
CA THR A 670 -45.66 -17.34 -6.50
C THR A 670 -45.67 -17.74 -7.95
N ILE A 671 -46.42 -17.03 -8.78
CA ILE A 671 -46.53 -17.27 -10.22
C ILE A 671 -45.77 -16.18 -10.96
N PRO A 672 -44.48 -16.42 -11.33
CA PRO A 672 -43.71 -15.45 -12.07
C PRO A 672 -44.15 -15.37 -13.52
N MET A 673 -44.01 -14.22 -14.14
CA MET A 673 -44.11 -14.05 -15.59
C MET A 673 -42.92 -14.72 -16.26
N ILE A 674 -43.14 -15.55 -17.29
CA ILE A 674 -42.07 -16.17 -18.07
C ILE A 674 -41.83 -15.29 -19.29
N LYS A 675 -40.81 -14.38 -19.20
CA LYS A 675 -40.35 -13.59 -20.38
C LYS A 675 -39.30 -14.40 -21.13
N LYS A 676 -39.53 -14.73 -22.40
CA LYS A 676 -38.45 -15.11 -23.34
C LYS A 676 -37.82 -13.82 -23.87
N LYS A 677 -36.59 -13.49 -23.42
CA LYS A 677 -35.82 -12.41 -24.06
C LYS A 677 -35.37 -12.86 -25.44
N THR A 678 -35.68 -12.09 -26.47
CA THR A 678 -35.18 -12.31 -27.82
C THR A 678 -33.70 -11.89 -27.90
N GLU A 679 -32.90 -12.55 -28.76
CA GLU A 679 -31.47 -12.20 -28.98
C GLU A 679 -31.29 -10.71 -29.38
N GLN A 680 -32.28 -10.14 -30.08
CA GLN A 680 -32.29 -8.72 -30.44
C GLN A 680 -32.33 -7.79 -29.19
N GLN A 681 -33.15 -8.13 -28.19
CA GLN A 681 -33.24 -7.35 -26.94
C GLN A 681 -31.97 -7.45 -26.11
N LEU A 682 -31.30 -8.60 -26.07
CA LEU A 682 -30.00 -8.77 -25.43
C LEU A 682 -28.91 -7.92 -26.10
N ASN A 683 -28.86 -7.91 -27.45
CA ASN A 683 -27.91 -7.09 -28.21
C ASN A 683 -28.16 -5.59 -28.07
N GLU A 684 -29.42 -5.15 -27.93
CA GLU A 684 -29.76 -3.73 -27.69
C GLU A 684 -29.39 -3.29 -26.27
N GLU A 685 -29.61 -4.16 -25.28
CA GLU A 685 -29.19 -3.89 -23.89
C GLU A 685 -27.64 -3.79 -23.77
N GLU A 686 -26.90 -4.66 -24.46
CA GLU A 686 -25.44 -4.61 -24.54
C GLU A 686 -24.93 -3.35 -25.23
N LYS A 687 -25.52 -2.93 -26.34
CA LYS A 687 -25.18 -1.68 -27.04
C LYS A 687 -25.52 -0.45 -26.20
N ALA A 688 -26.63 -0.45 -25.47
CA ALA A 688 -27.01 0.64 -24.61
C ALA A 688 -26.03 0.77 -23.42
N SER A 689 -25.63 -0.36 -22.81
CA SER A 689 -24.63 -0.39 -21.73
C SER A 689 -23.26 0.07 -22.21
N ALA A 690 -22.82 -0.33 -23.41
CA ALA A 690 -21.56 0.13 -24.00
C ALA A 690 -21.55 1.64 -24.27
N LYS A 691 -22.68 2.19 -24.75
CA LYS A 691 -22.82 3.63 -25.02
C LYS A 691 -22.82 4.47 -23.72
N GLU A 692 -23.39 3.94 -22.65
CA GLU A 692 -23.41 4.59 -21.35
C GLU A 692 -22.02 4.54 -20.70
N TYR A 693 -21.29 3.45 -20.87
CA TYR A 693 -19.89 3.32 -20.46
C TYR A 693 -19.00 4.36 -21.15
N GLN A 694 -19.12 4.52 -22.47
CA GLN A 694 -18.38 5.54 -23.22
C GLN A 694 -18.70 6.97 -22.74
N ARG A 695 -19.94 7.24 -22.35
CA ARG A 695 -20.31 8.53 -21.74
C ARG A 695 -19.62 8.76 -20.41
N TYR A 696 -19.57 7.75 -19.58
CA TYR A 696 -18.91 7.84 -18.26
C TYR A 696 -17.39 8.03 -18.40
N GLU A 697 -16.72 7.27 -19.27
CA GLU A 697 -15.31 7.51 -19.61
C GLU A 697 -15.08 8.97 -20.06
N GLY A 698 -15.98 9.47 -20.91
CA GLY A 698 -15.94 10.86 -21.35
C GLY A 698 -16.01 11.86 -20.18
N TYR A 699 -16.88 11.63 -19.19
CA TYR A 699 -16.98 12.50 -18.02
C TYR A 699 -15.73 12.46 -17.13
N LEU A 700 -15.11 11.30 -16.97
CA LEU A 700 -13.86 11.17 -16.22
C LEU A 700 -12.71 11.90 -16.92
N ILE A 701 -12.61 11.79 -18.24
CA ILE A 701 -11.63 12.52 -19.06
C ILE A 701 -11.87 14.02 -18.94
N GLN A 702 -13.12 14.50 -19.09
CA GLN A 702 -13.47 15.91 -18.94
C GLN A 702 -13.13 16.44 -17.55
N SER A 703 -13.43 15.69 -16.49
CA SER A 703 -13.12 16.07 -15.12
C SER A 703 -11.62 16.23 -14.89
N ALA A 704 -10.80 15.31 -15.44
CA ALA A 704 -9.35 15.41 -15.35
C ALA A 704 -8.80 16.61 -16.13
N LEU A 705 -9.29 16.82 -17.38
CA LEU A 705 -8.93 17.96 -18.20
C LEU A 705 -9.25 19.30 -17.52
N ILE A 706 -10.44 19.43 -16.94
CA ILE A 706 -10.83 20.63 -16.19
C ILE A 706 -9.89 20.83 -14.98
N ARG A 707 -9.56 19.80 -14.25
CA ARG A 707 -8.66 19.87 -13.08
C ARG A 707 -7.27 20.35 -13.50
N ILE A 708 -6.71 19.78 -14.58
CA ILE A 708 -5.41 20.17 -15.11
C ILE A 708 -5.44 21.64 -15.58
N MET A 709 -6.46 22.04 -16.34
CA MET A 709 -6.59 23.40 -16.85
C MET A 709 -6.86 24.41 -15.72
N LYS A 710 -7.63 24.01 -14.72
CA LYS A 710 -7.94 24.84 -13.54
C LYS A 710 -6.71 25.11 -12.67
N SER A 711 -5.76 24.17 -12.59
CA SER A 711 -4.49 24.39 -11.90
C SER A 711 -3.55 25.36 -12.64
N ARG A 712 -3.89 25.74 -13.88
CA ARG A 712 -3.13 26.63 -14.76
C ARG A 712 -3.94 27.81 -15.28
N ILE A 713 -4.79 28.39 -14.43
CA ILE A 713 -5.58 29.57 -14.77
C ILE A 713 -4.64 30.70 -15.23
N GLY A 714 -4.94 31.32 -16.38
CA GLY A 714 -4.14 32.39 -16.98
C GLY A 714 -2.88 31.95 -17.72
N GLN A 715 -2.65 30.63 -17.87
CA GLN A 715 -1.54 30.08 -18.65
C GLN A 715 -2.04 29.37 -19.91
N VAL A 716 -1.36 29.58 -21.03
CA VAL A 716 -1.61 28.93 -22.29
C VAL A 716 -0.94 27.54 -22.30
N THR A 717 -1.71 26.49 -22.55
CA THR A 717 -1.25 25.09 -22.48
C THR A 717 -1.29 24.43 -23.84
N SER A 718 -0.17 23.84 -24.31
CA SER A 718 -0.12 23.15 -25.62
C SER A 718 -0.92 21.85 -25.62
N HIS A 719 -1.47 21.49 -26.80
CA HIS A 719 -2.24 20.26 -26.99
C HIS A 719 -1.49 19.00 -26.57
N ASN A 720 -0.25 18.84 -27.05
CA ASN A 720 0.54 17.64 -26.77
C ASN A 720 0.85 17.48 -25.28
N TRP A 721 1.14 18.58 -24.60
CA TRP A 721 1.37 18.55 -23.16
C TRP A 721 0.08 18.21 -22.40
N LEU A 722 -1.05 18.83 -22.77
CA LEU A 722 -2.35 18.57 -22.13
C LEU A 722 -2.76 17.10 -22.30
N VAL A 723 -2.57 16.51 -23.48
CA VAL A 723 -2.85 15.10 -23.74
C VAL A 723 -1.92 14.19 -22.91
N SER A 724 -0.63 14.46 -22.89
CA SER A 724 0.34 13.64 -22.14
C SER A 724 0.11 13.71 -20.62
N GLU A 725 -0.20 14.89 -20.10
CA GLU A 725 -0.49 15.07 -18.67
C GLU A 725 -1.84 14.43 -18.30
N SER A 726 -2.84 14.53 -19.18
CA SER A 726 -4.12 13.84 -18.97
C SER A 726 -3.95 12.32 -18.94
N ILE A 727 -3.15 11.73 -19.82
CA ILE A 727 -2.86 10.30 -19.81
C ILE A 727 -2.20 9.88 -18.50
N LYS A 728 -1.26 10.67 -17.97
CA LYS A 728 -0.61 10.39 -16.67
C LYS A 728 -1.60 10.43 -15.49
N GLN A 729 -2.51 11.41 -15.48
CA GLN A 729 -3.49 11.55 -14.40
C GLN A 729 -4.65 10.54 -14.49
N ILE A 730 -4.95 10.05 -15.71
CA ILE A 730 -6.01 9.08 -15.98
C ILE A 730 -5.41 7.68 -16.27
N ASP A 731 -4.24 7.37 -15.73
CA ASP A 731 -3.51 6.11 -15.98
C ASP A 731 -4.38 4.85 -15.82
N ARG A 732 -5.39 4.90 -14.93
CA ARG A 732 -6.35 3.81 -14.71
C ARG A 732 -7.28 3.55 -15.91
N LEU A 733 -7.59 4.56 -16.75
CA LEU A 733 -8.54 4.45 -17.86
C LEU A 733 -7.89 4.03 -19.17
N LYS A 734 -6.55 4.09 -19.28
CA LYS A 734 -5.80 3.88 -20.56
C LYS A 734 -6.47 4.61 -21.74
N ALA A 735 -6.91 5.86 -21.48
CA ALA A 735 -7.59 6.67 -22.46
C ALA A 735 -6.73 6.86 -23.72
N GLN A 736 -7.33 6.62 -24.87
CA GLN A 736 -6.65 6.83 -26.14
C GLN A 736 -6.53 8.34 -26.44
N PRO A 737 -5.44 8.81 -27.06
CA PRO A 737 -5.27 10.21 -27.41
C PRO A 737 -6.46 10.80 -28.19
N GLN A 738 -7.10 10.00 -29.02
CA GLN A 738 -8.28 10.38 -29.77
C GLN A 738 -9.49 10.70 -28.89
N GLN A 739 -9.72 9.86 -27.85
CA GLN A 739 -10.80 10.09 -26.88
C GLN A 739 -10.57 11.38 -26.08
N ILE A 740 -9.31 11.67 -25.70
CA ILE A 740 -8.95 12.90 -25.02
C ILE A 740 -9.23 14.10 -25.91
N LYS A 741 -8.84 14.04 -27.19
CA LYS A 741 -9.10 15.09 -28.18
C LYS A 741 -10.60 15.36 -28.34
N GLU A 742 -11.43 14.33 -28.50
CA GLU A 742 -12.89 14.46 -28.57
C GLU A 742 -13.49 15.12 -27.34
N ASN A 743 -12.96 14.82 -26.16
CA ASN A 743 -13.44 15.41 -24.91
C ASN A 743 -12.94 16.85 -24.70
N ILE A 744 -11.78 17.22 -25.25
CA ILE A 744 -11.33 18.61 -25.30
C ILE A 744 -12.29 19.43 -26.16
N GLU A 745 -12.69 18.95 -27.36
CA GLU A 745 -13.67 19.64 -28.20
C GLU A 745 -15.02 19.80 -27.49
N LYS A 746 -15.51 18.76 -26.80
CA LYS A 746 -16.74 18.86 -26.00
C LYS A 746 -16.63 19.89 -24.86
N LEU A 747 -15.46 20.09 -24.28
CA LEU A 747 -15.23 21.11 -23.25
C LEU A 747 -15.15 22.52 -23.85
N ILE A 748 -14.68 22.65 -25.09
CA ILE A 748 -14.70 23.90 -25.84
C ILE A 748 -16.16 24.28 -26.17
N GLU A 749 -16.97 23.32 -26.65
CA GLU A 749 -18.42 23.52 -26.88
C GLU A 749 -19.18 23.94 -25.62
N LYS A 750 -18.73 23.46 -24.43
CA LYS A 750 -19.30 23.83 -23.13
C LYS A 750 -18.73 25.14 -22.56
N ASN A 751 -17.88 25.84 -23.30
CA ASN A 751 -17.20 27.05 -22.86
C ASN A 751 -16.37 26.92 -21.58
N CYS A 752 -15.91 25.70 -21.26
CA CYS A 752 -15.01 25.47 -20.11
C CYS A 752 -13.53 25.70 -20.45
N ILE A 753 -13.19 25.54 -21.73
CA ILE A 753 -11.85 25.72 -22.31
C ILE A 753 -12.01 26.50 -23.61
N LYS A 754 -11.11 27.42 -23.91
CA LYS A 754 -11.04 28.10 -25.20
C LYS A 754 -9.69 27.88 -25.88
N ARG A 755 -9.66 27.99 -27.21
CA ARG A 755 -8.41 28.00 -27.98
C ARG A 755 -7.74 29.36 -27.86
N ASP A 756 -6.41 29.37 -27.75
CA ASP A 756 -5.65 30.61 -27.73
C ASP A 756 -5.74 31.35 -29.08
N GLU A 757 -5.94 32.66 -29.04
CA GLU A 757 -6.12 33.49 -30.26
C GLU A 757 -4.85 33.54 -31.11
N LYS A 758 -3.67 33.49 -30.46
CA LYS A 758 -2.36 33.58 -31.14
C LYS A 758 -1.86 32.22 -31.66
N ASN A 759 -2.25 31.13 -30.99
CA ASN A 759 -1.80 29.78 -31.35
C ASN A 759 -2.94 28.76 -31.20
N LYS A 760 -3.60 28.42 -32.32
CA LYS A 760 -4.74 27.49 -32.36
C LYS A 760 -4.47 26.08 -31.82
N GLY A 761 -3.20 25.70 -31.64
CA GLY A 761 -2.75 24.44 -31.02
C GLY A 761 -2.66 24.49 -29.49
N CYS A 762 -3.02 25.60 -28.87
CA CYS A 762 -2.98 25.80 -27.42
C CYS A 762 -4.37 26.12 -26.86
N TYR A 763 -4.54 25.87 -25.57
CA TYR A 763 -5.79 26.04 -24.87
C TYR A 763 -5.61 26.89 -23.59
N GLU A 764 -6.66 27.61 -23.23
CA GLU A 764 -6.77 28.38 -22.00
C GLU A 764 -8.04 27.99 -21.25
N TYR A 765 -7.98 27.97 -19.93
CA TYR A 765 -9.15 27.73 -19.08
C TYR A 765 -10.08 28.94 -19.06
N VAL A 766 -11.38 28.72 -19.22
CA VAL A 766 -12.41 29.74 -19.07
C VAL A 766 -13.04 29.54 -17.70
N ALA A 767 -12.91 30.57 -16.81
CA ALA A 767 -13.38 30.52 -15.43
C ALA A 767 -14.91 30.64 -15.34
#